data_79882ceaf4c17752abb6432236818cb2
#
_entry.id   79882ceaf4c17752abb6432236818cb2
#
_cell.length_a   1.000
_cell.length_b   1.000
_cell.length_c   1.000
_cell.angle_alpha   90.00
_cell.angle_beta   90.00
_cell.angle_gamma   90.00
#
_symmetry.space_group_name_H-M   'P 1'
#
loop_
_entity.id
_entity.type
_entity.pdbx_description
1 polymer ?
#
loop_
_entity_poly.entity_id
_entity_poly.type
_entity_poly.pdbx_seq_one_letter_code
_entity_poly.pdbx_strand_id
1 'polypeptide(L)'
;VDYKDRIISYYPFHPTLIDYLNNKLSTAEDFQGTRGVLRVLTLAIRSIWQNKLAIPMMHACHLDLRLDKIVNELIGRTGSGDLLPVLNADIGGVDTEGLEGGKSNAELADSKNPHPEGWPMYELVWKTVFLHSLVGRSQGLGSNIFGLTEQDALLNTTFPGLTPPQILEALKEISNSAYYLRHEQGRYYASLEPSINIALARIRSTLKGPEPDQLLEIFARKVVSGEIRTFTVCHDVSAPEHIPDKGGKPVLALVSLSAGRIDPAECVTKAGSNTPRVEQNLVFLLAPDTVGVHHEGQQDDSLFGSSMSSSTEVYDKLRELARWVLAIRKLKSQPYDYGINPKMLDQESFKQRSTEREKALETAVTRVYKSLWFPSTTGQIIRKEIRTGGGESGASIIEQIHKVLLDEGELVTAQHNTLAHLQSLRKLFFSKSETISIPKIKENFCCIRTWPILEQPALLAELVRSGVDRGVWCVFRMKNTESTMPDEFFSRDTGGIPFHIDLSSEYSLVTPEGARKRGWGKDAGPDIGTVKDWIRQIMGEAPAITVSGLKEKIVEKHGDVASNTIFDSVVQFVQDSKLMTYKGRVDQEETPANIISGADAMFFHPEGKDVLITRAHASEKGWLVKGARGIDLEGKNGAKVLLPLLRRIGSLYARGGASTVNTLDLTDLTLTKGGSLRITLTNVPPETLKALGELFEVIDGIITKDERAEAYLTIDDPKDKCPFVQEIQNGLKEK
;
A
#
# COMPACT_ATOMS: atom_id res chain seq x y z
N VAL A 1 -61.24 -15.13 2.66
CA VAL A 1 -60.52 -15.91 3.71
C VAL A 1 -59.18 -15.26 3.87
N ASP A 2 -58.85 -14.83 5.10
CA ASP A 2 -57.54 -14.24 5.41
C ASP A 2 -56.45 -15.27 5.13
N TYR A 3 -55.31 -14.81 4.57
CA TYR A 3 -54.20 -15.70 4.25
C TYR A 3 -53.67 -16.46 5.47
N LYS A 4 -53.79 -15.82 6.64
CA LYS A 4 -53.48 -16.43 7.94
C LYS A 4 -54.36 -17.67 8.21
N ASP A 5 -55.65 -17.58 7.93
CA ASP A 5 -56.56 -18.73 8.12
C ASP A 5 -56.25 -19.87 7.17
N ARG A 6 -55.77 -19.55 5.97
CA ARG A 6 -55.28 -20.58 5.03
C ARG A 6 -54.01 -21.27 5.54
N ILE A 7 -53.07 -20.53 6.11
CA ILE A 7 -51.89 -21.13 6.71
C ILE A 7 -52.27 -22.08 7.84
N ILE A 8 -53.16 -21.68 8.71
CA ILE A 8 -53.62 -22.52 9.84
C ILE A 8 -54.28 -23.79 9.33
N SER A 9 -55.16 -23.68 8.32
CA SER A 9 -55.90 -24.82 7.79
C SER A 9 -55.06 -25.82 6.98
N TYR A 10 -53.97 -25.36 6.37
CA TYR A 10 -53.10 -26.23 5.54
C TYR A 10 -51.90 -26.76 6.32
N TYR A 11 -51.63 -26.28 7.53
CA TYR A 11 -50.51 -26.75 8.33
C TYR A 11 -50.45 -28.28 8.43
N PRO A 12 -49.31 -28.95 8.23
CA PRO A 12 -47.94 -28.43 8.15
C PRO A 12 -47.46 -28.03 6.74
N PHE A 13 -48.36 -27.92 5.76
CA PHE A 13 -48.03 -27.53 4.41
C PHE A 13 -48.30 -26.03 4.21
N HIS A 14 -47.37 -25.35 3.56
CA HIS A 14 -47.60 -23.97 3.13
C HIS A 14 -48.67 -23.93 2.03
N PRO A 15 -49.63 -22.97 2.06
CA PRO A 15 -50.72 -22.88 1.07
C PRO A 15 -50.21 -22.89 -0.39
N THR A 16 -49.05 -22.26 -0.67
CA THR A 16 -48.47 -22.22 -2.01
C THR A 16 -48.03 -23.60 -2.52
N LEU A 17 -47.60 -24.51 -1.65
CA LEU A 17 -47.27 -25.88 -2.05
C LEU A 17 -48.53 -26.61 -2.54
N ILE A 18 -49.64 -26.48 -1.80
CA ILE A 18 -50.93 -27.13 -2.16
C ILE A 18 -51.46 -26.47 -3.44
N ASP A 19 -51.41 -25.14 -3.56
CA ASP A 19 -51.77 -24.41 -4.80
C ASP A 19 -50.91 -24.87 -6.01
N TYR A 20 -49.64 -25.05 -5.79
CA TYR A 20 -48.72 -25.58 -6.84
C TYR A 20 -49.13 -26.98 -7.31
N LEU A 21 -49.35 -27.89 -6.36
CA LEU A 21 -49.73 -29.30 -6.66
C LEU A 21 -51.11 -29.38 -7.29
N ASN A 22 -52.11 -28.66 -6.77
CA ASN A 22 -53.49 -28.79 -7.23
C ASN A 22 -53.82 -27.90 -8.41
N ASN A 23 -53.27 -26.70 -8.54
CA ASN A 23 -53.67 -25.72 -9.56
C ASN A 23 -52.68 -25.64 -10.74
N LYS A 24 -51.39 -25.99 -10.50
CA LYS A 24 -50.39 -25.96 -11.56
C LYS A 24 -50.07 -27.37 -12.05
N LEU A 25 -49.57 -28.30 -11.26
CA LEU A 25 -49.19 -29.64 -11.68
C LEU A 25 -50.35 -30.45 -12.18
N SER A 26 -51.54 -30.30 -11.60
CA SER A 26 -52.74 -31.00 -12.09
C SER A 26 -53.19 -30.62 -13.50
N THR A 27 -52.66 -29.54 -14.07
CA THR A 27 -52.90 -29.17 -15.48
C THR A 27 -52.14 -30.02 -16.47
N ALA A 28 -51.16 -30.84 -16.07
CA ALA A 28 -50.47 -31.77 -16.90
C ALA A 28 -51.31 -33.05 -17.11
N GLU A 29 -51.46 -33.48 -18.37
CA GLU A 29 -52.38 -34.59 -18.74
C GLU A 29 -52.06 -35.90 -18.00
N ASP A 30 -50.77 -36.21 -17.83
CA ASP A 30 -50.34 -37.45 -17.18
C ASP A 30 -50.20 -37.36 -15.66
N PHE A 31 -50.41 -36.22 -15.06
CA PHE A 31 -50.39 -36.05 -13.63
C PHE A 31 -51.78 -36.42 -13.00
N GLN A 32 -51.82 -37.52 -12.28
CA GLN A 32 -53.07 -38.12 -11.78
C GLN A 32 -53.69 -37.33 -10.65
N GLY A 33 -54.00 -36.05 -10.83
CA GLY A 33 -54.73 -35.20 -9.91
C GLY A 33 -54.46 -35.52 -8.40
N THR A 34 -55.52 -35.84 -7.64
CA THR A 34 -55.43 -36.11 -6.20
C THR A 34 -54.46 -37.24 -5.85
N ARG A 35 -54.41 -38.31 -6.65
CA ARG A 35 -53.51 -39.45 -6.38
C ARG A 35 -52.04 -39.08 -6.58
N GLY A 36 -51.73 -38.30 -7.59
CA GLY A 36 -50.38 -37.77 -7.82
C GLY A 36 -49.91 -36.83 -6.70
N VAL A 37 -50.80 -35.92 -6.26
CA VAL A 37 -50.54 -35.03 -5.13
C VAL A 37 -50.20 -35.82 -3.86
N LEU A 38 -51.04 -36.83 -3.51
CA LEU A 38 -50.79 -37.63 -2.31
C LEU A 38 -49.49 -38.43 -2.39
N ARG A 39 -49.11 -38.94 -3.58
CA ARG A 39 -47.82 -39.61 -3.75
C ARG A 39 -46.64 -38.68 -3.56
N VAL A 40 -46.68 -37.48 -4.15
CA VAL A 40 -45.61 -36.49 -4.00
C VAL A 40 -45.47 -36.09 -2.54
N LEU A 41 -46.56 -35.77 -1.87
CA LEU A 41 -46.55 -35.40 -0.44
C LEU A 41 -46.01 -36.52 0.45
N THR A 42 -46.43 -37.79 0.18
CA THR A 42 -45.94 -38.96 0.94
C THR A 42 -44.42 -39.13 0.78
N LEU A 43 -43.92 -39.03 -0.43
CA LEU A 43 -42.49 -39.15 -0.69
C LEU A 43 -41.68 -37.99 -0.07
N ALA A 44 -42.21 -36.78 -0.13
CA ALA A 44 -41.60 -35.61 0.43
C ALA A 44 -41.54 -35.64 1.96
N ILE A 45 -42.65 -36.00 2.65
CA ILE A 45 -42.68 -36.18 4.10
C ILE A 45 -41.67 -37.25 4.53
N ARG A 46 -41.61 -38.37 3.77
CA ARG A 46 -40.65 -39.44 4.05
C ARG A 46 -39.19 -38.93 3.93
N SER A 47 -38.86 -38.15 2.90
CA SER A 47 -37.53 -37.56 2.73
C SER A 47 -37.16 -36.61 3.86
N ILE A 48 -38.09 -35.69 4.24
CA ILE A 48 -37.88 -34.75 5.32
C ILE A 48 -37.64 -35.50 6.63
N TRP A 49 -38.44 -36.55 6.91
CA TRP A 49 -38.28 -37.37 8.09
C TRP A 49 -36.97 -38.14 8.14
N GLN A 50 -36.58 -38.75 7.04
CA GLN A 50 -35.34 -39.51 6.94
C GLN A 50 -34.10 -38.59 7.10
N ASN A 51 -34.11 -37.43 6.48
CA ASN A 51 -33.04 -36.45 6.53
C ASN A 51 -33.08 -35.56 7.79
N LYS A 52 -34.08 -35.76 8.67
CA LYS A 52 -34.27 -34.98 9.91
C LYS A 52 -34.24 -33.47 9.69
N LEU A 53 -34.83 -33.00 8.60
CA LEU A 53 -34.87 -31.57 8.27
C LEU A 53 -35.79 -30.84 9.25
N ALA A 54 -35.25 -29.91 10.01
CA ALA A 54 -36.01 -29.10 10.99
C ALA A 54 -36.67 -27.90 10.29
N ILE A 55 -37.71 -28.15 9.49
CA ILE A 55 -38.47 -27.11 8.80
C ILE A 55 -39.80 -26.84 9.56
N PRO A 56 -40.16 -25.54 9.76
CA PRO A 56 -41.38 -25.21 10.47
C PRO A 56 -42.63 -25.45 9.64
N MET A 57 -42.54 -25.39 8.33
CA MET A 57 -43.62 -25.58 7.37
C MET A 57 -43.05 -26.03 6.04
N MET A 58 -43.75 -26.93 5.37
CA MET A 58 -43.26 -27.49 4.09
C MET A 58 -43.67 -26.61 2.90
N HIS A 59 -42.71 -26.09 2.19
CA HIS A 59 -42.83 -25.38 0.91
C HIS A 59 -42.43 -26.27 -0.27
N ALA A 60 -42.72 -25.85 -1.50
CA ALA A 60 -42.30 -26.57 -2.71
C ALA A 60 -40.77 -26.71 -2.79
N CYS A 61 -39.99 -25.74 -2.33
CA CYS A 61 -38.53 -25.78 -2.31
C CYS A 61 -37.96 -26.92 -1.44
N HIS A 62 -38.71 -27.48 -0.53
CA HIS A 62 -38.32 -28.61 0.32
C HIS A 62 -38.53 -29.99 -0.34
N LEU A 63 -39.06 -30.04 -1.58
CA LEU A 63 -39.11 -31.26 -2.36
C LEU A 63 -37.67 -31.70 -2.73
N ASP A 64 -37.37 -32.96 -2.40
CA ASP A 64 -36.05 -33.53 -2.63
C ASP A 64 -35.92 -34.06 -4.10
N LEU A 65 -35.35 -33.25 -4.98
CA LEU A 65 -35.15 -33.57 -6.37
C LEU A 65 -33.92 -34.45 -6.63
N ARG A 66 -33.23 -34.91 -5.59
CA ARG A 66 -32.21 -35.97 -5.69
C ARG A 66 -32.82 -37.38 -5.56
N LEU A 67 -34.09 -37.46 -5.24
CA LEU A 67 -34.80 -38.76 -5.18
C LEU A 67 -35.49 -39.07 -6.50
N ASP A 68 -35.03 -40.09 -7.21
CA ASP A 68 -35.63 -40.60 -8.47
C ASP A 68 -37.16 -40.69 -8.42
N LYS A 69 -37.71 -41.16 -7.31
CA LYS A 69 -39.16 -41.35 -7.17
C LYS A 69 -39.90 -39.99 -7.21
N ILE A 70 -39.36 -38.94 -6.61
CA ILE A 70 -39.96 -37.59 -6.64
C ILE A 70 -39.76 -37.00 -8.05
N VAL A 71 -38.57 -37.13 -8.62
CA VAL A 71 -38.27 -36.66 -9.97
C VAL A 71 -39.21 -37.31 -11.00
N ASN A 72 -39.44 -38.62 -10.94
CA ASN A 72 -40.35 -39.34 -11.83
C ASN A 72 -41.81 -38.90 -11.68
N GLU A 73 -42.28 -38.63 -10.46
CA GLU A 73 -43.65 -38.12 -10.24
C GLU A 73 -43.84 -36.67 -10.69
N LEU A 74 -42.81 -35.83 -10.58
CA LEU A 74 -42.89 -34.42 -10.99
C LEU A 74 -42.54 -34.22 -12.45
N ILE A 75 -41.34 -34.64 -12.87
CA ILE A 75 -40.79 -34.39 -14.21
C ILE A 75 -41.34 -35.42 -15.21
N GLY A 76 -41.34 -36.68 -14.85
CA GLY A 76 -41.84 -37.76 -15.74
C GLY A 76 -43.30 -37.62 -16.08
N ARG A 77 -44.14 -37.25 -15.08
CA ARG A 77 -45.60 -37.11 -15.24
C ARG A 77 -46.04 -35.76 -15.81
N THR A 78 -45.17 -34.75 -15.89
CA THR A 78 -45.49 -33.48 -16.56
C THR A 78 -44.98 -33.49 -18.02
N GLY A 79 -44.40 -34.57 -18.50
CA GLY A 79 -43.78 -34.62 -19.83
C GLY A 79 -42.55 -33.72 -19.98
N SER A 80 -41.95 -33.33 -18.84
CA SER A 80 -40.86 -32.34 -18.80
C SER A 80 -39.47 -33.02 -18.68
N GLY A 81 -39.33 -34.29 -19.13
CA GLY A 81 -38.07 -35.04 -19.07
C GLY A 81 -36.88 -34.36 -19.75
N ASP A 82 -37.15 -33.52 -20.71
CA ASP A 82 -36.18 -32.61 -21.36
C ASP A 82 -35.53 -31.60 -20.41
N LEU A 83 -36.15 -31.33 -19.24
CA LEU A 83 -35.58 -30.41 -18.23
C LEU A 83 -34.66 -31.11 -17.20
N LEU A 84 -34.41 -32.41 -17.30
CA LEU A 84 -33.42 -33.07 -16.44
C LEU A 84 -32.02 -32.47 -16.50
N PRO A 85 -31.49 -32.06 -17.68
CA PRO A 85 -30.23 -31.34 -17.75
C PRO A 85 -30.23 -30.00 -16.94
N VAL A 86 -31.37 -29.29 -16.93
CA VAL A 86 -31.55 -28.08 -16.14
C VAL A 86 -31.47 -28.37 -14.64
N LEU A 87 -32.20 -29.42 -14.21
CA LEU A 87 -32.18 -29.86 -12.84
C LEU A 87 -30.78 -30.21 -12.36
N ASN A 88 -30.07 -31.05 -13.13
CA ASN A 88 -28.73 -31.48 -12.72
C ASN A 88 -27.70 -30.36 -12.74
N ALA A 89 -27.72 -29.52 -13.79
CA ALA A 89 -26.71 -28.46 -13.93
C ALA A 89 -26.96 -27.25 -13.02
N ASP A 90 -28.20 -26.79 -12.87
CA ASP A 90 -28.49 -25.55 -12.17
C ASP A 90 -28.93 -25.74 -10.73
N ILE A 91 -29.65 -26.80 -10.40
CA ILE A 91 -30.32 -26.93 -9.08
C ILE A 91 -29.60 -27.95 -8.19
N GLY A 92 -29.42 -29.14 -8.69
CA GLY A 92 -28.98 -30.34 -8.00
C GLY A 92 -30.01 -31.46 -8.10
N GLY A 93 -29.69 -32.46 -8.90
CA GLY A 93 -30.53 -33.65 -9.18
C GLY A 93 -29.76 -34.94 -8.96
N VAL A 94 -30.34 -36.04 -9.43
CA VAL A 94 -29.79 -37.39 -9.27
C VAL A 94 -28.40 -37.54 -9.93
N ASP A 95 -28.22 -36.96 -11.11
CA ASP A 95 -26.97 -37.07 -11.88
C ASP A 95 -26.01 -35.90 -11.72
N THR A 96 -26.25 -35.05 -10.74
CA THR A 96 -25.38 -33.83 -10.49
C THR A 96 -23.95 -34.24 -10.18
N GLU A 97 -23.73 -35.31 -9.43
CA GLU A 97 -22.38 -35.79 -9.07
C GLU A 97 -21.57 -36.26 -10.30
N GLY A 98 -22.25 -36.63 -11.38
CA GLY A 98 -21.60 -37.02 -12.66
C GLY A 98 -21.13 -35.83 -13.48
N LEU A 99 -21.44 -34.59 -13.11
CA LEU A 99 -21.00 -33.37 -13.79
C LEU A 99 -19.53 -33.06 -13.51
N GLU A 100 -18.89 -32.33 -14.40
CA GLU A 100 -17.53 -31.79 -14.18
C GLU A 100 -17.50 -30.89 -12.91
N GLY A 101 -16.83 -31.36 -11.85
CA GLY A 101 -16.79 -30.72 -10.55
C GLY A 101 -17.82 -31.25 -9.53
N GLY A 102 -18.75 -32.14 -9.90
CA GLY A 102 -19.67 -32.83 -8.97
C GLY A 102 -20.68 -31.98 -8.24
N LYS A 103 -20.88 -30.70 -8.68
CA LYS A 103 -21.80 -29.75 -8.05
C LYS A 103 -22.62 -29.00 -9.11
N SER A 104 -23.86 -28.67 -8.75
CA SER A 104 -24.71 -27.76 -9.51
C SER A 104 -24.28 -26.30 -9.37
N ASN A 105 -24.81 -25.43 -10.25
CA ASN A 105 -24.55 -23.99 -10.16
C ASN A 105 -25.12 -23.37 -8.87
N ALA A 106 -26.26 -23.86 -8.36
CA ALA A 106 -26.81 -23.44 -7.08
C ALA A 106 -25.91 -23.84 -5.91
N GLU A 107 -25.43 -25.10 -5.89
CA GLU A 107 -24.49 -25.57 -4.84
C GLU A 107 -23.16 -24.82 -4.86
N LEU A 108 -22.69 -24.42 -6.05
CA LEU A 108 -21.52 -23.55 -6.18
C LEU A 108 -21.79 -22.16 -5.65
N ALA A 109 -22.98 -21.59 -5.89
CA ALA A 109 -23.39 -20.31 -5.35
C ALA A 109 -23.52 -20.35 -3.81
N ASP A 110 -24.16 -21.39 -3.26
CA ASP A 110 -24.27 -21.62 -1.81
C ASP A 110 -22.88 -21.81 -1.16
N SER A 111 -21.94 -22.47 -1.86
CA SER A 111 -20.57 -22.63 -1.35
C SER A 111 -19.78 -21.32 -1.33
N LYS A 112 -20.06 -20.38 -2.25
CA LYS A 112 -19.41 -19.06 -2.31
C LYS A 112 -20.00 -18.06 -1.31
N ASN A 113 -21.29 -18.14 -1.07
CA ASN A 113 -22.02 -17.27 -0.17
C ASN A 113 -22.87 -18.11 0.80
N PRO A 114 -22.25 -18.75 1.80
CA PRO A 114 -22.93 -19.65 2.71
C PRO A 114 -23.90 -18.90 3.61
N HIS A 115 -25.12 -19.44 3.75
CA HIS A 115 -26.11 -18.87 4.65
C HIS A 115 -25.69 -19.04 6.12
N PRO A 116 -25.87 -18.03 6.99
CA PRO A 116 -25.43 -18.09 8.40
C PRO A 116 -25.98 -19.28 9.19
N GLU A 117 -27.22 -19.71 8.89
CA GLU A 117 -27.88 -20.87 9.53
C GLU A 117 -27.67 -22.18 8.72
N GLY A 118 -26.85 -22.17 7.68
CA GLY A 118 -26.54 -23.35 6.89
C GLY A 118 -27.62 -23.76 5.86
N TRP A 119 -28.60 -22.88 5.57
CA TRP A 119 -29.58 -23.17 4.51
C TRP A 119 -28.95 -23.07 3.12
N PRO A 120 -29.23 -24.00 2.19
CA PRO A 120 -28.81 -23.89 0.79
C PRO A 120 -29.75 -22.90 0.07
N MET A 121 -29.51 -21.62 0.28
CA MET A 121 -30.38 -20.51 -0.14
C MET A 121 -30.62 -20.50 -1.65
N TYR A 122 -29.54 -20.61 -2.42
CA TYR A 122 -29.62 -20.59 -3.87
C TYR A 122 -30.31 -21.83 -4.39
N GLU A 123 -30.01 -23.01 -3.87
CA GLU A 123 -30.67 -24.25 -4.27
C GLU A 123 -32.19 -24.17 -3.99
N LEU A 124 -32.61 -23.72 -2.83
CA LEU A 124 -34.04 -23.62 -2.45
C LEU A 124 -34.81 -22.67 -3.38
N VAL A 125 -34.27 -21.49 -3.63
CA VAL A 125 -34.90 -20.47 -4.47
C VAL A 125 -34.94 -20.92 -5.93
N TRP A 126 -33.83 -21.38 -6.48
CA TRP A 126 -33.75 -21.82 -7.87
C TRP A 126 -34.59 -23.07 -8.12
N LYS A 127 -34.67 -23.98 -7.17
CA LYS A 127 -35.58 -25.13 -7.18
C LYS A 127 -37.03 -24.70 -7.31
N THR A 128 -37.43 -23.64 -6.61
CA THR A 128 -38.78 -23.09 -6.73
C THR A 128 -39.06 -22.58 -8.14
N VAL A 129 -38.13 -21.85 -8.73
CA VAL A 129 -38.22 -21.38 -10.14
C VAL A 129 -38.34 -22.56 -11.10
N PHE A 130 -37.50 -23.58 -10.92
CA PHE A 130 -37.51 -24.80 -11.75
C PHE A 130 -38.85 -25.51 -11.66
N LEU A 131 -39.38 -25.78 -10.47
CA LEU A 131 -40.64 -26.44 -10.27
C LEU A 131 -41.80 -25.72 -10.98
N HIS A 132 -41.85 -24.41 -10.89
CA HIS A 132 -42.87 -23.59 -11.57
C HIS A 132 -42.63 -23.46 -13.08
N SER A 133 -41.59 -24.07 -13.61
CA SER A 133 -41.32 -24.17 -15.08
C SER A 133 -41.68 -25.49 -15.67
N LEU A 134 -42.13 -26.47 -14.88
CA LEU A 134 -42.49 -27.81 -15.34
C LEU A 134 -43.77 -27.82 -16.18
N VAL A 135 -44.69 -26.87 -15.95
CA VAL A 135 -45.98 -26.79 -16.64
C VAL A 135 -46.21 -25.42 -17.26
N GLY A 136 -47.10 -25.38 -18.26
CA GLY A 136 -47.49 -24.13 -18.94
C GLY A 136 -46.47 -23.59 -19.95
N ARG A 137 -45.44 -24.32 -20.31
CA ARG A 137 -44.40 -23.87 -21.27
C ARG A 137 -44.96 -23.52 -22.65
N SER A 138 -45.95 -24.29 -23.14
CA SER A 138 -46.61 -24.04 -24.42
C SER A 138 -47.39 -22.71 -24.44
N GLN A 139 -47.78 -22.18 -23.28
CA GLN A 139 -48.54 -20.96 -23.19
C GLN A 139 -47.64 -19.72 -23.10
N GLY A 140 -46.33 -19.91 -22.88
CA GLY A 140 -45.31 -18.84 -22.81
C GLY A 140 -45.42 -17.96 -21.58
N LEU A 141 -44.58 -16.93 -21.53
CA LEU A 141 -44.43 -16.01 -20.38
C LEU A 141 -45.68 -15.15 -20.09
N GLY A 142 -46.60 -15.02 -21.02
CA GLY A 142 -47.87 -14.37 -20.81
C GLY A 142 -48.86 -15.13 -19.93
N SER A 143 -48.60 -16.41 -19.66
CA SER A 143 -49.41 -17.26 -18.84
C SER A 143 -49.08 -17.08 -17.35
N ASN A 144 -50.12 -17.10 -16.51
CA ASN A 144 -49.92 -17.11 -15.04
C ASN A 144 -49.45 -18.47 -14.49
N ILE A 145 -49.41 -19.50 -15.35
CA ILE A 145 -49.02 -20.85 -14.97
C ILE A 145 -47.50 -21.04 -15.10
N PHE A 146 -46.90 -20.52 -16.17
CA PHE A 146 -45.47 -20.73 -16.48
C PHE A 146 -44.58 -19.70 -15.80
N GLY A 147 -43.58 -20.19 -15.09
CA GLY A 147 -42.58 -19.39 -14.38
C GLY A 147 -43.12 -18.70 -13.12
N LEU A 148 -42.28 -17.89 -12.52
CA LEU A 148 -42.56 -17.15 -11.29
C LEU A 148 -42.25 -15.67 -11.45
N THR A 149 -43.12 -14.81 -10.92
CA THR A 149 -42.74 -13.41 -10.64
C THR A 149 -41.89 -13.35 -9.37
N GLU A 150 -41.24 -12.20 -9.15
CA GLU A 150 -40.48 -11.95 -7.91
C GLU A 150 -41.38 -12.09 -6.67
N GLN A 151 -42.60 -11.54 -6.71
CA GLN A 151 -43.57 -11.62 -5.62
C GLN A 151 -44.00 -13.07 -5.36
N ASP A 152 -44.23 -13.86 -6.41
CA ASP A 152 -44.54 -15.27 -6.27
C ASP A 152 -43.39 -16.05 -5.67
N ALA A 153 -42.15 -15.76 -6.07
CA ALA A 153 -40.96 -16.41 -5.53
C ALA A 153 -40.81 -16.10 -4.03
N LEU A 154 -41.02 -14.85 -3.62
CA LEU A 154 -41.03 -14.48 -2.21
C LEU A 154 -42.09 -15.25 -1.43
N LEU A 155 -43.31 -15.27 -1.94
CA LEU A 155 -44.43 -15.98 -1.27
C LEU A 155 -44.20 -17.49 -1.17
N ASN A 156 -43.59 -18.09 -2.18
CA ASN A 156 -43.36 -19.55 -2.25
C ASN A 156 -42.15 -20.02 -1.43
N THR A 157 -41.23 -19.13 -1.09
CA THR A 157 -39.93 -19.56 -0.54
C THR A 157 -39.63 -18.95 0.84
N THR A 158 -40.33 -17.89 1.26
CA THR A 158 -40.08 -17.25 2.57
C THR A 158 -40.54 -18.17 3.71
N PHE A 159 -39.66 -18.45 4.67
CA PHE A 159 -39.94 -19.15 5.92
C PHE A 159 -38.96 -18.64 7.01
N PRO A 160 -39.22 -18.94 8.32
CA PRO A 160 -38.22 -18.65 9.36
C PRO A 160 -36.88 -19.32 9.05
N GLY A 161 -35.85 -18.54 8.80
CA GLY A 161 -34.54 -19.00 8.35
C GLY A 161 -34.19 -18.61 6.91
N LEU A 162 -35.18 -18.17 6.08
CA LEU A 162 -34.91 -17.65 4.75
C LEU A 162 -35.73 -16.38 4.51
N THR A 163 -35.07 -15.25 4.56
CA THR A 163 -35.69 -13.92 4.52
C THR A 163 -35.91 -13.39 3.10
N PRO A 164 -36.89 -12.48 2.90
CA PRO A 164 -37.11 -11.87 1.58
C PRO A 164 -35.86 -11.25 0.91
N PRO A 165 -34.99 -10.50 1.59
CA PRO A 165 -33.77 -9.98 0.95
C PRO A 165 -32.82 -11.08 0.43
N GLN A 166 -32.70 -12.20 1.13
CA GLN A 166 -31.88 -13.34 0.72
C GLN A 166 -32.46 -14.03 -0.51
N ILE A 167 -33.78 -14.14 -0.60
CA ILE A 167 -34.48 -14.71 -1.77
C ILE A 167 -34.24 -13.80 -2.99
N LEU A 168 -34.34 -12.48 -2.83
CA LEU A 168 -34.07 -11.53 -3.91
C LEU A 168 -32.62 -11.60 -4.39
N GLU A 169 -31.68 -11.78 -3.49
CA GLU A 169 -30.27 -12.00 -3.82
C GLU A 169 -30.08 -13.28 -4.63
N ALA A 170 -30.69 -14.38 -4.20
CA ALA A 170 -30.63 -15.65 -4.91
C ALA A 170 -31.28 -15.58 -6.30
N LEU A 171 -32.38 -14.86 -6.47
CA LEU A 171 -33.02 -14.64 -7.77
C LEU A 171 -32.15 -13.79 -8.70
N LYS A 172 -31.49 -12.76 -8.18
CA LYS A 172 -30.57 -11.90 -8.95
C LYS A 172 -29.38 -12.70 -9.49
N GLU A 173 -28.88 -13.66 -8.71
CA GLU A 173 -27.73 -14.47 -9.10
C GLU A 173 -28.04 -15.44 -10.25
N ILE A 174 -29.31 -15.73 -10.54
CA ILE A 174 -29.72 -16.55 -11.72
C ILE A 174 -29.08 -16.00 -12.99
N SER A 175 -29.14 -14.67 -13.21
CA SER A 175 -28.59 -14.04 -14.40
C SER A 175 -27.08 -14.16 -14.52
N ASN A 176 -26.38 -14.33 -13.39
CA ASN A 176 -24.92 -14.39 -13.36
C ASN A 176 -24.35 -15.81 -13.43
N SER A 177 -25.03 -16.77 -12.83
CA SER A 177 -24.47 -18.10 -12.58
C SER A 177 -25.26 -19.26 -13.18
N ALA A 178 -26.58 -19.12 -13.40
CA ALA A 178 -27.39 -20.21 -13.96
C ALA A 178 -27.15 -20.44 -15.46
N TYR A 179 -27.19 -21.68 -15.87
CA TYR A 179 -27.05 -22.07 -17.28
C TYR A 179 -28.37 -22.08 -18.05
N TYR A 180 -29.43 -22.45 -17.42
CA TYR A 180 -30.73 -22.70 -18.01
C TYR A 180 -31.85 -21.88 -17.36
N LEU A 181 -31.69 -21.43 -16.12
CA LEU A 181 -32.64 -20.50 -15.51
C LEU A 181 -32.47 -19.11 -16.08
N ARG A 182 -33.57 -18.40 -16.25
CA ARG A 182 -33.64 -17.07 -16.87
C ARG A 182 -34.58 -16.14 -16.16
N HIS A 183 -34.36 -14.85 -16.36
CA HIS A 183 -35.26 -13.79 -15.98
C HIS A 183 -35.58 -12.94 -17.20
N GLU A 184 -36.80 -13.01 -17.69
CA GLU A 184 -37.30 -12.21 -18.83
C GLU A 184 -38.74 -11.78 -18.57
N GLN A 185 -39.11 -10.58 -19.05
CA GLN A 185 -40.44 -10.01 -18.91
C GLN A 185 -41.00 -10.06 -17.46
N GLY A 186 -40.11 -9.86 -16.46
CA GLY A 186 -40.45 -9.89 -15.05
C GLY A 186 -40.76 -11.28 -14.46
N ARG A 187 -40.39 -12.35 -15.17
CA ARG A 187 -40.58 -13.73 -14.73
C ARG A 187 -39.28 -14.53 -14.74
N TYR A 188 -39.14 -15.38 -13.77
CA TYR A 188 -38.07 -16.37 -13.66
C TYR A 188 -38.56 -17.72 -14.14
N TYR A 189 -37.82 -18.38 -15.00
CA TYR A 189 -38.20 -19.67 -15.58
C TYR A 189 -37.01 -20.47 -16.07
N ALA A 190 -37.22 -21.79 -16.36
CA ALA A 190 -36.24 -22.68 -16.96
C ALA A 190 -36.43 -22.74 -18.49
N SER A 191 -35.33 -22.68 -19.23
CA SER A 191 -35.31 -22.80 -20.70
C SER A 191 -34.18 -23.71 -21.15
N LEU A 192 -34.41 -24.48 -22.20
CA LEU A 192 -33.41 -25.38 -22.82
C LEU A 192 -32.50 -24.63 -23.83
N GLU A 193 -32.92 -23.45 -24.27
CA GLU A 193 -32.07 -22.67 -25.18
C GLU A 193 -30.75 -22.29 -24.51
N PRO A 194 -29.65 -22.23 -25.25
CA PRO A 194 -28.37 -21.84 -24.69
C PRO A 194 -28.45 -20.42 -24.03
N SER A 195 -28.11 -20.31 -22.78
CA SER A 195 -27.93 -19.01 -22.14
C SER A 195 -26.53 -18.46 -22.41
N ILE A 196 -26.38 -17.15 -22.24
CA ILE A 196 -25.06 -16.50 -22.28
C ILE A 196 -24.08 -17.23 -21.33
N ASN A 197 -24.56 -17.70 -20.18
CA ASN A 197 -23.72 -18.36 -19.19
C ASN A 197 -23.19 -19.71 -19.69
N ILE A 198 -24.01 -20.53 -20.37
CA ILE A 198 -23.54 -21.81 -20.92
C ILE A 198 -22.54 -21.57 -22.06
N ALA A 199 -22.80 -20.55 -22.90
CA ALA A 199 -21.85 -20.17 -23.95
C ALA A 199 -20.51 -19.73 -23.36
N LEU A 200 -20.52 -18.89 -22.34
CA LEU A 200 -19.31 -18.46 -21.62
C LEU A 200 -18.58 -19.63 -20.96
N ALA A 201 -19.30 -20.55 -20.30
CA ALA A 201 -18.70 -21.74 -19.70
C ALA A 201 -18.01 -22.61 -20.75
N ARG A 202 -18.69 -22.86 -21.89
CA ARG A 202 -18.14 -23.61 -23.02
C ARG A 202 -16.89 -22.96 -23.60
N ILE A 203 -16.91 -21.64 -23.82
CA ILE A 203 -15.72 -20.91 -24.29
C ILE A 203 -14.59 -21.02 -23.27
N ARG A 204 -14.86 -20.81 -21.97
CA ARG A 204 -13.83 -20.93 -20.91
C ARG A 204 -13.16 -22.28 -20.88
N SER A 205 -13.90 -23.37 -21.04
CA SER A 205 -13.33 -24.72 -21.07
C SER A 205 -12.37 -24.96 -22.24
N THR A 206 -12.51 -24.21 -23.33
CA THR A 206 -11.60 -24.25 -24.49
C THR A 206 -10.35 -23.38 -24.32
N LEU A 207 -10.36 -22.41 -23.43
CA LEU A 207 -9.25 -21.46 -23.19
C LEU A 207 -8.18 -22.08 -22.26
N LYS A 208 -7.56 -23.19 -22.69
CA LYS A 208 -6.49 -23.90 -21.96
C LYS A 208 -5.08 -23.51 -22.44
N GLY A 209 -4.97 -22.72 -23.51
CA GLY A 209 -3.72 -22.31 -24.13
C GLY A 209 -3.07 -21.09 -23.45
N PRO A 210 -2.13 -20.42 -24.14
CA PRO A 210 -1.38 -19.26 -23.62
C PRO A 210 -2.19 -17.95 -23.67
N GLU A 211 -3.39 -17.93 -24.25
CA GLU A 211 -4.21 -16.72 -24.42
C GLU A 211 -4.52 -16.01 -23.10
N PRO A 212 -4.90 -16.71 -21.99
CA PRO A 212 -5.08 -16.05 -20.70
C PRO A 212 -3.81 -15.39 -20.16
N ASP A 213 -2.66 -16.04 -20.34
CA ASP A 213 -1.38 -15.54 -19.87
C ASP A 213 -0.97 -14.30 -20.65
N GLN A 214 -1.19 -14.27 -21.97
CA GLN A 214 -0.98 -13.09 -22.82
C GLN A 214 -1.88 -11.92 -22.39
N LEU A 215 -3.14 -12.21 -22.06
CA LEU A 215 -4.05 -11.15 -21.57
C LEU A 215 -3.57 -10.60 -20.22
N LEU A 216 -3.12 -11.45 -19.31
CA LEU A 216 -2.58 -11.03 -18.02
C LEU A 216 -1.37 -10.10 -18.19
N GLU A 217 -0.45 -10.40 -19.11
CA GLU A 217 0.70 -9.53 -19.37
C GLU A 217 0.28 -8.20 -20.01
N ILE A 218 -0.77 -8.17 -20.84
CA ILE A 218 -1.35 -6.91 -21.35
C ILE A 218 -1.88 -6.03 -20.20
N PHE A 219 -2.53 -6.63 -19.21
CA PHE A 219 -3.00 -5.90 -18.03
C PHE A 219 -1.85 -5.52 -17.11
N ALA A 220 -0.84 -6.37 -16.96
CA ALA A 220 0.36 -6.08 -16.19
C ALA A 220 1.09 -4.83 -16.70
N ARG A 221 1.21 -4.66 -18.02
CA ARG A 221 1.79 -3.46 -18.63
C ARG A 221 1.03 -2.17 -18.31
N LYS A 222 -0.26 -2.27 -17.97
CA LYS A 222 -1.09 -1.10 -17.59
C LYS A 222 -0.97 -0.74 -16.11
N VAL A 223 -0.39 -1.60 -15.28
CA VAL A 223 -0.22 -1.39 -13.83
C VAL A 223 0.55 -0.11 -13.55
N VAL A 224 1.55 0.16 -14.37
CA VAL A 224 2.31 1.40 -14.35
C VAL A 224 1.96 2.20 -15.60
N SER A 225 1.05 3.14 -15.46
CA SER A 225 0.59 4.00 -16.54
C SER A 225 0.77 5.48 -16.17
N GLY A 226 0.94 6.32 -17.18
CA GLY A 226 1.09 7.78 -17.02
C GLY A 226 2.49 8.28 -17.37
N GLU A 227 2.69 9.58 -17.19
CA GLU A 227 3.98 10.24 -17.47
C GLU A 227 4.95 9.98 -16.31
N ILE A 228 5.95 9.14 -16.56
CA ILE A 228 6.95 8.75 -15.56
C ILE A 228 8.24 9.51 -15.84
N ARG A 229 8.52 10.54 -15.03
CA ARG A 229 9.69 11.38 -15.21
C ARG A 229 10.95 10.73 -14.65
N THR A 230 10.83 10.03 -13.53
CA THR A 230 11.96 9.47 -12.78
C THR A 230 12.43 8.14 -13.36
N PHE A 231 11.50 7.25 -13.75
CA PHE A 231 11.83 5.89 -14.15
C PHE A 231 11.65 5.65 -15.65
N THR A 232 12.53 4.83 -16.20
CA THR A 232 12.26 4.10 -17.45
C THR A 232 11.59 2.77 -17.09
N VAL A 233 10.40 2.50 -17.61
CA VAL A 233 9.68 1.25 -17.29
C VAL A 233 10.11 0.14 -18.24
N CYS A 234 10.48 -0.99 -17.67
CA CYS A 234 10.76 -2.23 -18.39
C CYS A 234 9.70 -3.27 -18.00
N HIS A 235 8.98 -3.81 -18.97
CA HIS A 235 7.92 -4.78 -18.78
C HIS A 235 8.38 -6.22 -19.04
N ASP A 236 7.59 -7.17 -18.56
CA ASP A 236 7.74 -8.60 -18.84
C ASP A 236 9.11 -9.17 -18.39
N VAL A 237 9.63 -8.63 -17.28
CA VAL A 237 10.93 -9.04 -16.77
C VAL A 237 10.83 -10.41 -16.11
N SER A 238 11.60 -11.37 -16.61
CA SER A 238 11.72 -12.71 -16.02
C SER A 238 13.18 -13.13 -15.76
N ALA A 239 14.13 -12.33 -16.21
CA ALA A 239 15.56 -12.58 -16.02
C ALA A 239 16.35 -11.26 -16.04
N PRO A 240 17.58 -11.23 -15.48
CA PRO A 240 18.42 -10.04 -15.41
C PRO A 240 18.69 -9.39 -16.78
N GLU A 241 18.82 -10.18 -17.84
CA GLU A 241 19.07 -9.72 -19.22
C GLU A 241 17.93 -8.91 -19.84
N HIS A 242 16.71 -9.00 -19.27
CA HIS A 242 15.57 -8.22 -19.72
C HIS A 242 15.62 -6.77 -19.21
N ILE A 243 16.49 -6.47 -18.25
CA ILE A 243 16.63 -5.14 -17.68
C ILE A 243 17.80 -4.44 -18.37
N PRO A 244 17.59 -3.28 -19.02
CA PRO A 244 18.67 -2.54 -19.68
C PRO A 244 19.75 -2.13 -18.68
N ASP A 245 21.00 -2.09 -19.15
CA ASP A 245 22.16 -1.56 -18.43
C ASP A 245 22.73 -0.42 -19.25
N LYS A 246 23.16 0.69 -18.64
CA LYS A 246 23.65 1.90 -19.31
C LYS A 246 22.55 2.80 -19.90
N GLY A 247 21.69 3.32 -19.07
CA GLY A 247 20.67 4.33 -19.45
C GLY A 247 20.83 5.66 -18.70
N GLY A 248 21.56 5.68 -17.59
CA GLY A 248 21.73 6.85 -16.73
C GLY A 248 20.46 7.33 -16.06
N LYS A 249 19.37 6.55 -16.17
CA LYS A 249 18.08 6.79 -15.51
C LYS A 249 17.65 5.55 -14.75
N PRO A 250 16.97 5.72 -13.60
CA PRO A 250 16.40 4.59 -12.89
C PRO A 250 15.46 3.78 -13.77
N VAL A 251 15.56 2.46 -13.68
CA VAL A 251 14.71 1.49 -14.40
C VAL A 251 13.76 0.85 -13.42
N LEU A 252 12.46 1.01 -13.64
CA LEU A 252 11.42 0.26 -12.94
C LEU A 252 11.09 -1.00 -13.74
N ALA A 253 11.61 -2.13 -13.30
CA ALA A 253 11.41 -3.43 -13.91
C ALA A 253 10.15 -4.09 -13.35
N LEU A 254 9.10 -4.20 -14.16
CA LEU A 254 7.91 -4.97 -13.83
C LEU A 254 8.18 -6.43 -14.11
N VAL A 255 8.19 -7.22 -13.05
CA VAL A 255 8.39 -8.66 -13.16
C VAL A 255 7.14 -9.29 -13.79
N SER A 256 7.33 -10.17 -14.79
CA SER A 256 6.24 -10.89 -15.44
C SER A 256 5.45 -11.71 -14.42
N LEU A 257 4.14 -11.75 -14.56
CA LEU A 257 3.25 -12.57 -13.71
C LEU A 257 3.57 -14.04 -13.80
N SER A 258 4.14 -14.49 -14.92
CA SER A 258 4.50 -15.87 -15.25
C SER A 258 5.98 -16.21 -15.01
N ALA A 259 6.78 -15.31 -14.44
CA ALA A 259 8.21 -15.50 -14.29
C ALA A 259 8.64 -16.69 -13.42
N GLY A 260 7.72 -17.29 -12.66
CA GLY A 260 7.98 -18.41 -11.77
C GLY A 260 8.84 -18.03 -10.57
N ARG A 261 10.12 -17.75 -10.78
CA ARG A 261 11.07 -17.35 -9.73
C ARG A 261 12.00 -16.27 -10.24
N ILE A 262 12.29 -15.28 -9.40
CA ILE A 262 13.25 -14.22 -9.68
C ILE A 262 14.12 -13.96 -8.45
N ASP A 263 15.39 -13.61 -8.68
CA ASP A 263 16.31 -13.14 -7.64
C ASP A 263 16.59 -11.65 -7.83
N PRO A 264 16.11 -10.78 -6.91
CA PRO A 264 16.38 -9.35 -6.98
C PRO A 264 17.86 -9.00 -6.93
N ALA A 265 18.67 -9.79 -6.19
CA ALA A 265 20.10 -9.55 -6.09
C ALA A 265 20.81 -9.82 -7.43
N GLU A 266 20.42 -10.87 -8.13
CA GLU A 266 20.91 -11.11 -9.49
C GLU A 266 20.48 -10.02 -10.46
N CYS A 267 19.23 -9.58 -10.42
CA CYS A 267 18.73 -8.52 -11.29
C CYS A 267 19.48 -7.20 -11.10
N VAL A 268 19.84 -6.88 -9.86
CA VAL A 268 20.59 -5.65 -9.54
C VAL A 268 22.08 -5.78 -9.91
N THR A 269 22.69 -6.95 -9.70
CA THR A 269 24.14 -7.13 -9.84
C THR A 269 24.59 -7.64 -11.21
N LYS A 270 23.70 -8.31 -11.94
CA LYS A 270 23.98 -8.93 -13.24
C LYS A 270 23.13 -8.31 -14.35
N ALA A 271 23.72 -8.13 -15.52
CA ALA A 271 23.04 -7.75 -16.76
C ALA A 271 22.77 -8.95 -17.68
N GLY A 272 23.20 -10.15 -17.28
CA GLY A 272 23.04 -11.43 -17.95
C GLY A 272 23.73 -12.52 -17.14
N SER A 273 23.66 -13.76 -17.59
CA SER A 273 24.09 -14.95 -16.82
C SER A 273 25.51 -14.83 -16.24
N ASN A 274 26.46 -14.20 -16.96
CA ASN A 274 27.85 -14.02 -16.53
C ASN A 274 28.35 -12.59 -16.64
N THR A 275 27.48 -11.63 -16.95
CA THR A 275 27.88 -10.24 -17.16
C THR A 275 27.49 -9.40 -15.94
N PRO A 276 28.45 -8.82 -15.22
CA PRO A 276 28.14 -7.92 -14.12
C PRO A 276 27.44 -6.65 -14.65
N ARG A 277 26.46 -6.15 -13.91
CA ARG A 277 25.77 -4.89 -14.23
C ARG A 277 26.64 -3.70 -13.84
N VAL A 278 26.68 -2.69 -14.70
CA VAL A 278 27.40 -1.44 -14.46
C VAL A 278 26.56 -0.50 -13.60
N GLU A 279 25.30 -0.25 -13.98
CA GLU A 279 24.41 0.69 -13.31
C GLU A 279 23.57 -0.01 -12.21
N GLN A 280 24.26 -0.59 -11.23
CA GLN A 280 23.63 -1.38 -10.17
C GLN A 280 22.68 -0.59 -9.27
N ASN A 281 22.89 0.73 -9.16
CA ASN A 281 22.07 1.58 -8.31
C ASN A 281 20.74 2.00 -8.94
N LEU A 282 20.58 1.78 -10.24
CA LEU A 282 19.41 2.26 -10.99
C LEU A 282 18.34 1.20 -11.24
N VAL A 283 18.43 0.02 -10.63
CA VAL A 283 17.47 -1.09 -10.85
C VAL A 283 16.49 -1.21 -9.70
N PHE A 284 15.22 -1.04 -10.02
CA PHE A 284 14.08 -1.18 -9.13
C PHE A 284 13.16 -2.25 -9.68
N LEU A 285 12.85 -3.28 -8.89
CA LEU A 285 11.96 -4.37 -9.31
C LEU A 285 10.63 -4.24 -8.60
N LEU A 286 9.56 -4.21 -9.37
CA LEU A 286 8.21 -4.34 -8.88
C LEU A 286 7.73 -5.77 -9.13
N ALA A 287 7.73 -6.59 -8.09
CA ALA A 287 7.41 -8.00 -8.16
C ALA A 287 5.97 -8.29 -7.71
N PRO A 288 5.23 -9.15 -8.45
CA PRO A 288 3.91 -9.59 -8.05
C PRO A 288 3.98 -10.78 -7.08
N ASP A 289 2.93 -10.98 -6.30
CA ASP A 289 2.78 -12.11 -5.37
C ASP A 289 2.71 -13.49 -6.09
N THR A 290 2.60 -13.50 -7.41
CA THR A 290 2.58 -14.71 -8.24
C THR A 290 3.95 -15.33 -8.46
N VAL A 291 5.01 -14.59 -8.12
CA VAL A 291 6.39 -14.98 -8.39
C VAL A 291 7.11 -15.29 -7.08
N GLY A 292 7.82 -16.42 -7.05
CA GLY A 292 8.73 -16.75 -5.95
C GLY A 292 9.95 -15.84 -5.98
N VAL A 293 10.21 -15.11 -4.89
CA VAL A 293 11.39 -14.26 -4.77
C VAL A 293 12.40 -14.92 -3.86
N HIS A 294 13.61 -15.15 -4.37
CA HIS A 294 14.73 -15.66 -3.57
C HIS A 294 15.66 -14.49 -3.23
N HIS A 295 15.97 -14.35 -1.94
CA HIS A 295 16.96 -13.39 -1.47
C HIS A 295 17.87 -14.07 -0.46
N GLU A 296 19.20 -14.05 -0.71
CA GLU A 296 20.19 -14.56 0.24
C GLU A 296 20.12 -13.76 1.56
N GLY A 297 19.78 -14.43 2.66
CA GLY A 297 19.72 -13.83 3.99
C GLY A 297 18.34 -13.78 4.65
N GLN A 298 17.24 -14.01 3.95
CA GLN A 298 16.00 -14.40 4.58
C GLN A 298 16.01 -15.92 4.74
N GLN A 299 16.21 -16.40 5.96
CA GLN A 299 15.77 -17.74 6.33
C GLN A 299 14.29 -17.82 5.99
N ASP A 300 13.94 -18.77 5.10
CA ASP A 300 12.56 -19.17 4.90
C ASP A 300 12.03 -19.64 6.27
N ASP A 301 11.36 -18.73 7.00
CA ASP A 301 10.69 -19.04 8.26
C ASP A 301 9.46 -19.95 8.07
N SER A 302 9.25 -20.46 6.87
CA SER A 302 8.26 -21.50 6.63
C SER A 302 8.92 -22.88 6.67
N LEU A 303 8.89 -23.50 7.84
CA LEU A 303 9.18 -24.93 8.04
C LEU A 303 8.31 -25.85 7.13
N PHE A 304 7.41 -25.29 6.37
CA PHE A 304 6.52 -25.94 5.42
C PHE A 304 6.46 -25.11 4.14
N GLY A 305 7.07 -25.52 3.08
CA GLY A 305 7.14 -24.93 1.74
C GLY A 305 5.91 -24.18 1.18
N SER A 306 5.30 -23.31 1.99
CA SER A 306 4.02 -22.65 1.73
C SER A 306 4.11 -21.42 0.78
N SER A 307 5.31 -20.90 0.51
CA SER A 307 5.41 -19.70 -0.35
C SER A 307 5.22 -20.02 -1.84
N MET A 308 5.67 -21.17 -2.32
CA MET A 308 5.48 -21.55 -3.73
C MET A 308 4.05 -22.03 -4.03
N SER A 309 3.38 -22.72 -3.09
CA SER A 309 1.97 -23.11 -3.29
C SER A 309 1.04 -21.90 -3.30
N SER A 310 1.31 -20.88 -2.47
CA SER A 310 0.48 -19.66 -2.45
C SER A 310 0.65 -18.81 -3.71
N SER A 311 1.85 -18.70 -4.28
CA SER A 311 2.07 -17.93 -5.52
C SER A 311 1.39 -18.57 -6.72
N THR A 312 1.44 -19.90 -6.84
CA THR A 312 0.74 -20.64 -7.90
C THR A 312 -0.77 -20.48 -7.79
N GLU A 313 -1.34 -20.58 -6.59
CA GLU A 313 -2.77 -20.34 -6.37
C GLU A 313 -3.22 -18.92 -6.75
N VAL A 314 -2.39 -17.90 -6.45
CA VAL A 314 -2.69 -16.53 -6.85
C VAL A 314 -2.68 -16.40 -8.36
N TYR A 315 -1.69 -16.97 -9.03
CA TYR A 315 -1.61 -16.96 -10.49
C TYR A 315 -2.79 -17.67 -11.14
N ASP A 316 -3.19 -18.84 -10.64
CA ASP A 316 -4.35 -19.60 -11.14
C ASP A 316 -5.65 -18.81 -11.00
N LYS A 317 -5.83 -18.08 -9.89
CA LYS A 317 -6.98 -17.17 -9.69
C LYS A 317 -6.99 -16.04 -10.73
N LEU A 318 -5.86 -15.42 -11.01
CA LEU A 318 -5.74 -14.38 -12.05
C LEU A 318 -6.04 -14.98 -13.43
N ARG A 319 -5.53 -16.15 -13.72
CA ARG A 319 -5.76 -16.87 -14.97
C ARG A 319 -7.23 -17.21 -15.18
N GLU A 320 -7.95 -17.57 -14.12
CA GLU A 320 -9.39 -17.75 -14.17
C GLU A 320 -10.15 -16.45 -14.47
N LEU A 321 -9.75 -15.34 -13.86
CA LEU A 321 -10.33 -14.04 -14.21
C LEU A 321 -10.06 -13.66 -15.67
N ALA A 322 -8.84 -13.90 -16.15
CA ALA A 322 -8.49 -13.66 -17.56
C ALA A 322 -9.31 -14.52 -18.52
N ARG A 323 -9.55 -15.80 -18.19
CA ARG A 323 -10.45 -16.68 -18.97
C ARG A 323 -11.86 -16.13 -19.07
N TRP A 324 -12.39 -15.55 -17.99
CA TRP A 324 -13.69 -14.91 -18.01
C TRP A 324 -13.74 -13.71 -18.97
N VAL A 325 -12.74 -12.83 -18.92
CA VAL A 325 -12.65 -11.66 -19.80
C VAL A 325 -12.50 -12.10 -21.26
N LEU A 326 -11.63 -13.08 -21.54
CA LEU A 326 -11.45 -13.63 -22.89
C LEU A 326 -12.73 -14.28 -23.41
N ALA A 327 -13.43 -15.05 -22.59
CA ALA A 327 -14.67 -15.68 -22.98
C ALA A 327 -15.72 -14.64 -23.36
N ILE A 328 -15.84 -13.54 -22.59
CA ILE A 328 -16.75 -12.45 -22.90
C ILE A 328 -16.33 -11.76 -24.21
N ARG A 329 -15.04 -11.49 -24.42
CA ARG A 329 -14.53 -10.88 -25.66
C ARG A 329 -14.80 -11.78 -26.88
N LYS A 330 -14.55 -13.08 -26.73
CA LYS A 330 -14.76 -14.06 -27.80
C LYS A 330 -16.25 -14.22 -28.14
N LEU A 331 -17.11 -14.25 -27.12
CA LEU A 331 -18.55 -14.30 -27.32
C LEU A 331 -19.06 -13.01 -28.00
N LYS A 332 -18.54 -11.84 -27.67
CA LYS A 332 -18.88 -10.56 -28.33
C LYS A 332 -18.44 -10.54 -29.80
N SER A 333 -17.28 -11.11 -30.11
CA SER A 333 -16.77 -11.11 -31.50
C SER A 333 -17.46 -12.14 -32.40
N GLN A 334 -17.90 -13.27 -31.85
CA GLN A 334 -18.43 -14.41 -32.60
C GLN A 334 -19.70 -15.02 -31.95
N PRO A 335 -20.77 -14.23 -31.72
CA PRO A 335 -21.93 -14.71 -30.97
C PRO A 335 -22.66 -15.88 -31.64
N TYR A 336 -22.75 -15.85 -32.95
CA TYR A 336 -23.46 -16.90 -33.71
C TYR A 336 -22.79 -18.28 -33.63
N ASP A 337 -21.46 -18.33 -33.49
CA ASP A 337 -20.72 -19.61 -33.36
C ASP A 337 -21.10 -20.36 -32.07
N TYR A 338 -21.65 -19.63 -31.11
CA TYR A 338 -22.10 -20.17 -29.82
C TYR A 338 -23.62 -20.22 -29.67
N GLY A 339 -24.37 -19.98 -30.79
CA GLY A 339 -25.82 -20.00 -30.80
C GLY A 339 -26.49 -18.83 -30.04
N ILE A 340 -25.77 -17.74 -29.80
CA ILE A 340 -26.27 -16.58 -29.07
C ILE A 340 -26.71 -15.50 -30.04
N ASN A 341 -27.92 -14.96 -29.83
CA ASN A 341 -28.40 -13.81 -30.57
C ASN A 341 -27.66 -12.56 -30.11
N PRO A 342 -27.02 -11.76 -31.01
CA PRO A 342 -26.32 -10.53 -30.67
C PRO A 342 -27.14 -9.55 -29.81
N LYS A 343 -28.46 -9.48 -30.02
CA LYS A 343 -29.34 -8.63 -29.22
C LYS A 343 -29.33 -8.95 -27.71
N MET A 344 -29.01 -10.19 -27.34
CA MET A 344 -28.86 -10.58 -25.93
C MET A 344 -27.60 -9.97 -25.31
N LEU A 345 -26.55 -9.73 -26.12
CA LEU A 345 -25.31 -9.09 -25.68
C LEU A 345 -25.44 -7.56 -25.55
N ASP A 346 -26.49 -6.99 -26.17
CA ASP A 346 -26.79 -5.57 -26.05
C ASP A 346 -27.53 -5.21 -24.76
N GLN A 347 -28.01 -6.20 -24.02
CA GLN A 347 -28.67 -5.98 -22.75
C GLN A 347 -27.71 -5.30 -21.73
N GLU A 348 -28.24 -4.32 -20.99
CA GLU A 348 -27.46 -3.54 -20.04
C GLU A 348 -26.77 -4.42 -18.98
N SER A 349 -27.48 -5.46 -18.51
CA SER A 349 -26.94 -6.44 -17.55
C SER A 349 -25.67 -7.14 -18.05
N PHE A 350 -25.61 -7.50 -19.33
CA PHE A 350 -24.42 -8.12 -19.90
C PHE A 350 -23.28 -7.11 -20.11
N LYS A 351 -23.61 -5.87 -20.55
CA LYS A 351 -22.62 -4.80 -20.70
C LYS A 351 -21.98 -4.45 -19.35
N GLN A 352 -22.80 -4.29 -18.32
CA GLN A 352 -22.33 -4.04 -16.96
C GLN A 352 -21.43 -5.17 -16.47
N ARG A 353 -21.87 -6.43 -16.59
CA ARG A 353 -21.07 -7.60 -16.21
C ARG A 353 -19.73 -7.66 -16.96
N SER A 354 -19.72 -7.34 -18.24
CA SER A 354 -18.50 -7.27 -19.04
C SER A 354 -17.51 -6.28 -18.48
N THR A 355 -17.99 -5.06 -18.16
CA THR A 355 -17.19 -3.96 -17.61
C THR A 355 -16.69 -4.30 -16.20
N GLU A 356 -17.55 -4.88 -15.37
CA GLU A 356 -17.19 -5.32 -14.01
C GLU A 356 -16.09 -6.39 -14.04
N ARG A 357 -16.17 -7.36 -14.97
CA ARG A 357 -15.16 -8.41 -15.10
C ARG A 357 -13.81 -7.86 -15.57
N GLU A 358 -13.80 -6.92 -16.52
CA GLU A 358 -12.56 -6.26 -16.95
C GLU A 358 -11.95 -5.44 -15.81
N LYS A 359 -12.75 -4.65 -15.08
CA LYS A 359 -12.29 -3.90 -13.91
C LYS A 359 -11.80 -4.82 -12.78
N ALA A 360 -12.48 -5.95 -12.57
CA ALA A 360 -12.07 -6.93 -11.57
C ALA A 360 -10.70 -7.52 -11.92
N LEU A 361 -10.46 -7.85 -13.19
CA LEU A 361 -9.16 -8.33 -13.66
C LEU A 361 -8.08 -7.26 -13.50
N GLU A 362 -8.34 -6.03 -13.93
CA GLU A 362 -7.42 -4.90 -13.80
C GLU A 362 -7.04 -4.65 -12.33
N THR A 363 -8.05 -4.61 -11.48
CA THR A 363 -7.85 -4.43 -10.03
C THR A 363 -7.08 -5.60 -9.41
N ALA A 364 -7.39 -6.84 -9.81
CA ALA A 364 -6.70 -8.01 -9.30
C ALA A 364 -5.24 -8.04 -9.73
N VAL A 365 -4.95 -7.74 -11.00
CA VAL A 365 -3.57 -7.64 -11.52
C VAL A 365 -2.80 -6.52 -10.82
N THR A 366 -3.42 -5.35 -10.63
CA THR A 366 -2.76 -4.25 -9.92
C THR A 366 -2.45 -4.61 -8.47
N ARG A 367 -3.36 -5.30 -7.79
CA ARG A 367 -3.20 -5.67 -6.37
C ARG A 367 -2.10 -6.68 -6.09
N VAL A 368 -1.73 -7.51 -7.04
CA VAL A 368 -0.66 -8.49 -6.83
C VAL A 368 0.74 -7.87 -6.91
N TYR A 369 0.89 -6.70 -7.54
CA TYR A 369 2.14 -5.97 -7.58
C TYR A 369 2.35 -5.16 -6.29
N LYS A 370 2.87 -5.81 -5.25
CA LYS A 370 3.03 -5.22 -3.90
C LYS A 370 4.48 -5.03 -3.48
N SER A 371 5.40 -5.83 -4.01
CA SER A 371 6.77 -5.89 -3.50
C SER A 371 7.70 -5.07 -4.38
N LEU A 372 8.18 -3.95 -3.85
CA LEU A 372 9.24 -3.16 -4.47
C LEU A 372 10.59 -3.57 -3.87
N TRP A 373 11.52 -4.00 -4.73
CA TRP A 373 12.89 -4.34 -4.38
C TRP A 373 13.84 -3.35 -5.02
N PHE A 374 14.80 -2.85 -4.26
CA PHE A 374 15.77 -1.87 -4.76
C PHE A 374 17.05 -1.88 -3.92
N PRO A 375 18.18 -1.44 -4.50
CA PRO A 375 19.41 -1.22 -3.74
C PRO A 375 19.23 -0.03 -2.81
N SER A 376 19.60 -0.21 -1.55
CA SER A 376 19.52 0.82 -0.52
C SER A 376 20.90 1.45 -0.28
N THR A 377 20.89 2.68 0.21
CA THR A 377 22.09 3.40 0.68
C THR A 377 22.84 2.66 1.79
N THR A 378 22.22 1.66 2.42
CA THR A 378 22.89 0.72 3.33
C THR A 378 23.80 -0.29 2.61
N GLY A 379 23.75 -0.34 1.27
CA GLY A 379 24.48 -1.30 0.43
C GLY A 379 23.77 -2.64 0.25
N GLN A 380 22.63 -2.84 0.91
CA GLN A 380 21.81 -4.05 0.79
C GLN A 380 20.69 -3.84 -0.23
N ILE A 381 20.11 -4.93 -0.70
CA ILE A 381 18.87 -4.88 -1.49
C ILE A 381 17.73 -5.09 -0.51
N ILE A 382 16.83 -4.13 -0.43
CA ILE A 382 15.71 -4.13 0.50
C ILE A 382 14.39 -4.30 -0.21
N ARG A 383 13.43 -4.88 0.52
CA ARG A 383 12.04 -5.01 0.10
C ARG A 383 11.17 -4.02 0.83
N LYS A 384 10.33 -3.30 0.09
CA LYS A 384 9.24 -2.50 0.67
C LYS A 384 7.91 -2.90 0.07
N GLU A 385 6.87 -2.90 0.88
CA GLU A 385 5.53 -3.19 0.43
C GLU A 385 4.85 -1.91 -0.06
N ILE A 386 4.29 -1.98 -1.27
CA ILE A 386 3.48 -0.92 -1.87
C ILE A 386 2.01 -1.29 -1.69
N ARG A 387 1.23 -0.39 -1.09
CA ARG A 387 -0.21 -0.60 -0.91
C ARG A 387 -0.94 -0.20 -2.19
N THR A 388 -1.23 -1.18 -3.04
CA THR A 388 -1.98 -1.00 -4.27
C THR A 388 -3.48 -1.17 -4.03
N GLY A 389 -4.22 -0.10 -4.17
CA GLY A 389 -5.69 -0.13 -4.25
C GLY A 389 -6.44 -0.17 -2.92
N GLY A 390 -7.23 0.85 -2.64
CA GLY A 390 -8.28 0.84 -1.63
C GLY A 390 -8.18 1.85 -0.49
N GLY A 391 -7.35 2.88 -0.60
CA GLY A 391 -7.43 4.05 0.29
C GLY A 391 -8.13 5.23 -0.39
N GLU A 392 -8.73 6.13 0.37
CA GLU A 392 -9.37 7.38 -0.06
C GLU A 392 -8.47 8.33 -0.89
N SER A 393 -7.19 8.01 -1.02
CA SER A 393 -6.20 8.69 -1.84
C SER A 393 -5.95 7.85 -3.09
N GLY A 394 -6.47 8.27 -4.23
CA GLY A 394 -6.26 7.68 -5.56
C GLY A 394 -4.81 7.81 -6.07
N ALA A 395 -3.80 7.69 -5.20
CA ALA A 395 -2.40 7.80 -5.53
C ALA A 395 -1.97 6.67 -6.48
N SER A 396 -1.32 7.03 -7.56
CA SER A 396 -0.75 6.07 -8.52
C SER A 396 0.36 5.23 -7.87
N ILE A 397 0.65 4.06 -8.44
CA ILE A 397 1.76 3.20 -7.97
C ILE A 397 3.09 3.99 -7.99
N ILE A 398 3.31 4.83 -8.99
CA ILE A 398 4.51 5.67 -9.10
C ILE A 398 4.62 6.67 -7.95
N GLU A 399 3.52 7.33 -7.58
CA GLU A 399 3.51 8.26 -6.43
C GLU A 399 3.82 7.52 -5.13
N GLN A 400 3.34 6.30 -4.98
CA GLN A 400 3.66 5.47 -3.81
C GLN A 400 5.12 5.02 -3.80
N ILE A 401 5.69 4.63 -4.96
CA ILE A 401 7.11 4.34 -5.08
C ILE A 401 7.94 5.57 -4.72
N HIS A 402 7.61 6.75 -5.26
CA HIS A 402 8.28 8.01 -4.91
C HIS A 402 8.24 8.28 -3.40
N LYS A 403 7.06 8.13 -2.80
CA LYS A 403 6.90 8.31 -1.36
C LYS A 403 7.78 7.36 -0.55
N VAL A 404 7.76 6.08 -0.90
CA VAL A 404 8.62 5.07 -0.23
C VAL A 404 10.09 5.44 -0.34
N LEU A 405 10.56 5.85 -1.52
CA LEU A 405 11.97 6.22 -1.73
C LEU A 405 12.35 7.51 -1.00
N LEU A 406 11.43 8.47 -0.88
CA LEU A 406 11.64 9.68 -0.09
C LEU A 406 11.70 9.38 1.40
N ASP A 407 10.75 8.57 1.91
CA ASP A 407 10.66 8.19 3.32
C ASP A 407 11.91 7.38 3.76
N GLU A 408 12.48 6.58 2.87
CA GLU A 408 13.70 5.82 3.11
C GLU A 408 15.00 6.63 2.85
N GLY A 409 14.91 7.84 2.33
CA GLY A 409 16.07 8.67 2.01
C GLY A 409 16.86 8.21 0.77
N GLU A 410 16.24 7.42 -0.10
CA GLU A 410 16.86 6.84 -1.30
C GLU A 410 16.71 7.73 -2.54
N LEU A 411 15.87 8.75 -2.49
CA LEU A 411 15.59 9.65 -3.62
C LEU A 411 15.96 11.08 -3.30
N VAL A 412 16.83 11.67 -4.11
CA VAL A 412 17.17 13.10 -4.08
C VAL A 412 16.29 13.85 -5.07
N THR A 413 15.50 14.80 -4.56
CA THR A 413 14.62 15.67 -5.34
C THR A 413 15.08 17.12 -5.26
N ALA A 414 14.45 18.00 -6.00
CA ALA A 414 14.71 19.44 -5.93
C ALA A 414 14.48 20.01 -4.52
N GLN A 415 13.62 19.41 -3.71
CA GLN A 415 13.39 19.82 -2.31
C GLN A 415 14.62 19.56 -1.40
N HIS A 416 15.50 18.64 -1.77
CA HIS A 416 16.74 18.34 -1.07
C HIS A 416 17.85 19.35 -1.31
N ASN A 417 17.55 20.48 -1.94
CA ASN A 417 18.49 21.58 -2.14
C ASN A 417 18.64 22.47 -0.87
N THR A 418 18.73 21.84 0.30
CA THR A 418 18.98 22.49 1.58
C THR A 418 20.45 22.33 1.99
N LEU A 419 20.93 23.24 2.86
CA LEU A 419 22.32 23.18 3.29
C LEU A 419 22.67 21.84 4.00
N ALA A 420 21.75 21.31 4.81
CA ALA A 420 21.93 20.03 5.51
C ALA A 420 22.11 18.86 4.53
N HIS A 421 21.27 18.78 3.50
CA HIS A 421 21.37 17.75 2.47
C HIS A 421 22.64 17.90 1.62
N LEU A 422 23.00 19.13 1.24
CA LEU A 422 24.25 19.39 0.50
C LEU A 422 25.49 19.00 1.33
N GLN A 423 25.45 19.17 2.65
CA GLN A 423 26.52 18.68 3.53
C GLN A 423 26.58 17.14 3.61
N SER A 424 25.43 16.48 3.58
CA SER A 424 25.38 15.01 3.48
C SER A 424 25.96 14.54 2.16
N LEU A 425 25.59 15.19 1.05
CA LEU A 425 26.17 14.91 -0.26
C LEU A 425 27.68 15.20 -0.29
N ARG A 426 28.16 16.25 0.39
CA ARG A 426 29.60 16.52 0.53
C ARG A 426 30.34 15.35 1.14
N LYS A 427 29.83 14.78 2.24
CA LYS A 427 30.44 13.59 2.85
C LYS A 427 30.52 12.41 1.86
N LEU A 428 29.49 12.25 1.04
CA LEU A 428 29.41 11.22 0.04
C LEU A 428 30.42 11.46 -1.11
N PHE A 429 30.44 12.67 -1.67
CA PHE A 429 31.29 13.04 -2.80
C PHE A 429 32.78 12.98 -2.44
N PHE A 430 33.14 13.44 -1.28
CA PHE A 430 34.53 13.53 -0.83
C PHE A 430 34.94 12.42 0.14
N SER A 431 34.26 11.30 0.15
CA SER A 431 34.54 10.17 1.05
C SER A 431 35.94 9.57 0.84
N LYS A 432 36.49 9.66 -0.38
CA LYS A 432 37.80 9.05 -0.77
C LYS A 432 38.87 10.06 -1.17
N SER A 433 38.49 11.27 -1.52
CA SER A 433 39.42 12.29 -2.06
C SER A 433 38.88 13.70 -1.79
N GLU A 434 39.77 14.68 -1.67
CA GLU A 434 39.38 16.10 -1.58
C GLU A 434 38.86 16.69 -2.91
N THR A 435 38.97 15.94 -4.01
CA THR A 435 38.50 16.32 -5.35
C THR A 435 37.76 15.20 -6.02
N ILE A 436 36.73 15.53 -6.79
CA ILE A 436 35.95 14.56 -7.58
C ILE A 436 35.41 15.25 -8.85
N SER A 437 35.51 14.58 -10.00
CA SER A 437 34.94 15.11 -11.25
C SER A 437 33.41 14.94 -11.30
N ILE A 438 32.72 15.90 -11.95
CA ILE A 438 31.24 15.83 -12.10
C ILE A 438 30.82 14.57 -12.87
N PRO A 439 31.49 14.15 -13.96
CA PRO A 439 31.21 12.85 -14.59
C PRO A 439 31.31 11.68 -13.61
N LYS A 440 32.32 11.69 -12.72
CA LYS A 440 32.46 10.61 -11.70
C LYS A 440 31.36 10.62 -10.65
N ILE A 441 30.90 11.80 -10.25
CA ILE A 441 29.73 11.92 -9.38
C ILE A 441 28.50 11.32 -10.07
N LYS A 442 28.25 11.68 -11.34
CA LYS A 442 27.15 11.13 -12.13
C LYS A 442 27.23 9.61 -12.25
N GLU A 443 28.42 9.09 -12.56
CA GLU A 443 28.69 7.66 -12.60
C GLU A 443 28.42 6.99 -11.25
N ASN A 444 28.86 7.60 -10.15
CA ASN A 444 28.65 7.06 -8.80
C ASN A 444 27.18 6.96 -8.43
N PHE A 445 26.35 7.95 -8.77
CA PHE A 445 24.90 7.89 -8.57
C PHE A 445 24.27 6.70 -9.33
N CYS A 446 24.82 6.33 -10.46
CA CYS A 446 24.34 5.22 -11.27
C CYS A 446 24.86 3.84 -10.80
N CYS A 447 26.11 3.79 -10.35
CA CYS A 447 26.83 2.54 -10.16
C CYS A 447 27.00 2.11 -8.70
N ILE A 448 27.02 3.06 -7.75
CA ILE A 448 27.32 2.77 -6.34
C ILE A 448 26.03 2.65 -5.55
N ARG A 449 25.71 1.46 -5.08
CA ARG A 449 24.47 1.15 -4.34
C ARG A 449 24.32 1.89 -3.01
N THR A 450 25.41 2.35 -2.40
CA THR A 450 25.37 3.14 -1.15
C THR A 450 25.09 4.64 -1.39
N TRP A 451 24.80 5.02 -2.62
CA TRP A 451 24.39 6.37 -2.97
C TRP A 451 22.87 6.43 -3.22
N PRO A 452 22.19 7.52 -2.85
CA PRO A 452 20.79 7.70 -3.25
C PRO A 452 20.68 7.88 -4.75
N ILE A 453 19.51 7.77 -5.33
CA ILE A 453 19.26 8.09 -6.73
C ILE A 453 18.83 9.54 -6.91
N LEU A 454 19.05 10.10 -8.09
CA LEU A 454 18.53 11.40 -8.49
C LEU A 454 17.15 11.24 -9.14
N GLU A 455 16.19 12.08 -8.77
CA GLU A 455 14.87 12.12 -9.40
C GLU A 455 14.99 12.35 -10.91
N GLN A 456 15.91 13.22 -11.30
CA GLN A 456 16.25 13.50 -12.69
C GLN A 456 17.78 13.76 -12.81
N PRO A 457 18.44 13.31 -13.88
CA PRO A 457 19.87 13.56 -14.06
C PRO A 457 20.26 15.04 -14.09
N ALA A 458 19.34 15.92 -14.55
CA ALA A 458 19.56 17.37 -14.61
C ALA A 458 19.69 18.01 -13.21
N LEU A 459 19.10 17.39 -12.18
CA LEU A 459 19.15 17.86 -10.80
C LEU A 459 20.57 17.98 -10.25
N LEU A 460 21.51 17.13 -10.74
CA LEU A 460 22.91 17.21 -10.33
C LEU A 460 23.53 18.59 -10.59
N ALA A 461 23.26 19.19 -11.73
CA ALA A 461 23.79 20.52 -12.06
C ALA A 461 23.24 21.60 -11.11
N GLU A 462 21.97 21.51 -10.73
CA GLU A 462 21.33 22.41 -9.76
C GLU A 462 21.94 22.25 -8.37
N LEU A 463 22.13 21.02 -7.90
CA LEU A 463 22.76 20.71 -6.62
C LEU A 463 24.22 21.20 -6.59
N VAL A 464 24.97 21.03 -7.68
CA VAL A 464 26.35 21.51 -7.79
C VAL A 464 26.40 23.04 -7.67
N ARG A 465 25.53 23.78 -8.38
CA ARG A 465 25.44 25.24 -8.29
C ARG A 465 25.09 25.69 -6.87
N SER A 466 24.02 25.12 -6.32
CA SER A 466 23.57 25.46 -4.96
C SER A 466 24.64 25.17 -3.90
N GLY A 467 25.40 24.11 -4.07
CA GLY A 467 26.50 23.80 -3.15
C GLY A 467 27.65 24.81 -3.21
N VAL A 468 27.94 25.38 -4.40
CA VAL A 468 28.90 26.48 -4.56
C VAL A 468 28.33 27.76 -3.93
N ASP A 469 27.08 28.11 -4.23
CA ASP A 469 26.43 29.32 -3.70
C ASP A 469 26.37 29.31 -2.17
N ARG A 470 26.21 28.13 -1.57
CA ARG A 470 26.18 27.92 -0.11
C ARG A 470 27.55 27.63 0.51
N GLY A 471 28.65 27.61 -0.30
CA GLY A 471 30.02 27.38 0.17
C GLY A 471 30.30 25.96 0.66
N VAL A 472 29.52 24.96 0.24
CA VAL A 472 29.70 23.56 0.62
C VAL A 472 30.88 22.93 -0.13
N TRP A 473 31.07 23.29 -1.38
CA TRP A 473 32.20 22.92 -2.26
C TRP A 473 32.49 24.04 -3.23
N CYS A 474 33.65 23.92 -3.90
CA CYS A 474 34.03 24.76 -5.02
C CYS A 474 34.04 23.92 -6.29
N VAL A 475 33.90 24.57 -7.45
CA VAL A 475 34.00 23.94 -8.76
C VAL A 475 35.21 24.51 -9.50
N PHE A 476 35.95 23.65 -10.19
CA PHE A 476 37.10 24.06 -10.95
C PHE A 476 37.19 23.27 -12.26
N ARG A 477 37.94 23.88 -13.21
CA ARG A 477 38.35 23.24 -14.48
C ARG A 477 39.83 23.39 -14.68
N MET A 478 40.50 22.30 -15.04
CA MET A 478 41.91 22.30 -15.42
C MET A 478 42.02 21.73 -16.86
N LYS A 479 42.51 22.55 -17.77
CA LYS A 479 42.82 22.11 -19.16
C LYS A 479 44.17 21.41 -19.25
N ASN A 480 45.10 21.82 -18.41
CA ASN A 480 46.41 21.21 -18.32
C ASN A 480 46.61 20.57 -16.95
N THR A 481 46.88 19.28 -16.91
CA THR A 481 47.10 18.50 -15.68
C THR A 481 48.40 18.87 -14.95
N GLU A 482 49.33 19.55 -15.61
CA GLU A 482 50.59 20.01 -15.03
C GLU A 482 50.47 21.40 -14.38
N SER A 483 49.35 22.10 -14.58
CA SER A 483 49.12 23.42 -13.97
C SER A 483 48.82 23.27 -12.48
N THR A 484 49.41 24.14 -11.66
CA THR A 484 49.07 24.25 -10.22
C THR A 484 47.82 25.07 -9.95
N MET A 485 47.37 25.89 -10.92
CA MET A 485 46.22 26.76 -10.83
C MET A 485 45.13 26.35 -11.82
N PRO A 486 43.87 26.35 -11.45
CA PRO A 486 42.78 26.04 -12.36
C PRO A 486 42.57 27.17 -13.39
N ASP A 487 42.19 26.80 -14.62
CA ASP A 487 41.79 27.76 -15.66
C ASP A 487 40.49 28.50 -15.27
N GLU A 488 39.60 27.81 -14.61
CA GLU A 488 38.36 28.36 -14.07
C GLU A 488 38.13 27.84 -12.64
N PHE A 489 37.74 28.74 -11.77
CA PHE A 489 37.47 28.42 -10.36
C PHE A 489 36.22 29.19 -9.87
N PHE A 490 35.28 28.46 -9.37
CA PHE A 490 34.03 28.98 -8.86
C PHE A 490 33.86 28.61 -7.39
N SER A 491 33.68 29.59 -6.57
CA SER A 491 33.38 29.48 -5.15
C SER A 491 32.31 30.48 -4.80
N ARG A 492 31.80 30.38 -3.59
CA ARG A 492 30.86 31.37 -3.05
C ARG A 492 31.43 32.79 -3.12
N ASP A 493 32.70 32.95 -2.79
CA ASP A 493 33.41 34.24 -2.72
C ASP A 493 33.71 34.85 -4.10
N THR A 494 33.68 34.01 -5.17
CA THR A 494 33.81 34.44 -6.55
C THR A 494 32.48 34.78 -7.24
N GLY A 495 31.32 34.69 -6.49
CA GLY A 495 30.03 35.04 -7.01
C GLY A 495 29.23 33.85 -7.61
N GLY A 496 29.64 32.61 -7.29
CA GLY A 496 28.95 31.40 -7.75
C GLY A 496 29.29 31.00 -9.19
N ILE A 497 28.53 30.08 -9.77
CA ILE A 497 28.71 29.57 -11.14
C ILE A 497 27.76 30.31 -12.09
N PRO A 498 28.24 31.00 -13.12
CA PRO A 498 27.42 31.64 -14.15
C PRO A 498 26.42 30.64 -14.81
N PHE A 499 25.20 31.08 -15.08
CA PHE A 499 24.15 30.21 -15.62
C PHE A 499 24.48 29.59 -16.99
N HIS A 500 25.26 30.25 -17.81
CA HIS A 500 25.65 29.79 -19.15
C HIS A 500 26.70 28.67 -19.14
N ILE A 501 27.29 28.36 -17.99
CA ILE A 501 28.31 27.32 -17.88
C ILE A 501 27.62 25.95 -17.85
N ASP A 502 27.98 25.09 -18.81
CA ASP A 502 27.57 23.69 -18.82
C ASP A 502 28.52 22.87 -17.92
N LEU A 503 27.91 22.29 -16.86
CA LEU A 503 28.60 21.48 -15.85
C LEU A 503 28.72 19.99 -16.25
N SER A 504 28.61 19.67 -17.54
CA SER A 504 28.42 18.27 -17.96
C SER A 504 29.68 17.40 -17.96
N SER A 505 30.88 17.91 -18.29
CA SER A 505 32.01 17.00 -18.54
C SER A 505 33.39 17.45 -18.06
N GLU A 506 33.67 18.74 -18.04
CA GLU A 506 35.05 19.23 -17.84
C GLU A 506 35.34 19.72 -16.41
N TYR A 507 34.33 19.75 -15.58
CA TYR A 507 34.44 20.34 -14.25
C TYR A 507 34.59 19.29 -13.16
N SER A 508 35.30 19.69 -12.11
CA SER A 508 35.51 18.91 -10.90
C SER A 508 35.12 19.73 -9.67
N LEU A 509 34.72 19.05 -8.63
CA LEU A 509 34.48 19.62 -7.34
C LEU A 509 35.71 19.48 -6.45
N VAL A 510 35.90 20.42 -5.55
CA VAL A 510 36.93 20.40 -4.52
C VAL A 510 36.32 20.91 -3.21
N THR A 511 36.76 20.36 -2.09
CA THR A 511 36.37 20.92 -0.78
C THR A 511 36.94 22.31 -0.60
N PRO A 512 36.28 23.23 0.12
CA PRO A 512 36.83 24.58 0.38
C PRO A 512 38.21 24.52 1.06
N GLU A 513 38.41 23.54 1.95
CA GLU A 513 39.69 23.28 2.61
C GLU A 513 40.78 22.82 1.60
N GLY A 514 40.38 21.90 0.71
CA GLY A 514 41.28 21.39 -0.35
C GLY A 514 41.69 22.49 -1.34
N ALA A 515 40.77 23.40 -1.66
CA ALA A 515 41.04 24.57 -2.50
C ALA A 515 42.03 25.51 -1.80
N ARG A 516 41.83 25.81 -0.53
CA ARG A 516 42.76 26.63 0.26
C ARG A 516 44.17 26.04 0.35
N LYS A 517 44.28 24.74 0.66
CA LYS A 517 45.58 24.03 0.69
C LYS A 517 46.35 24.16 -0.62
N ARG A 518 45.65 24.27 -1.76
CA ARG A 518 46.22 24.42 -3.08
C ARG A 518 46.47 25.89 -3.49
N GLY A 519 46.10 26.84 -2.62
CA GLY A 519 46.22 28.27 -2.90
C GLY A 519 45.18 28.79 -3.90
N TRP A 520 44.06 28.08 -4.08
CA TRP A 520 42.97 28.47 -4.97
C TRP A 520 41.95 29.33 -4.23
N GLY A 521 41.68 30.52 -4.73
CA GLY A 521 40.70 31.45 -4.14
C GLY A 521 41.34 32.47 -3.19
N LYS A 522 40.74 33.65 -3.07
CA LYS A 522 41.14 34.68 -2.14
C LYS A 522 40.66 34.26 -0.73
N ASP A 523 41.50 34.56 0.30
CA ASP A 523 41.33 34.32 1.71
C ASP A 523 39.93 33.84 2.15
N ALA A 524 39.72 32.53 2.05
CA ALA A 524 38.50 31.96 2.56
C ALA A 524 38.55 31.88 4.06
N GLY A 525 37.67 32.60 4.72
CA GLY A 525 37.50 32.59 6.14
C GLY A 525 37.25 31.19 6.76
N PRO A 526 37.07 31.04 8.04
CA PRO A 526 36.87 29.77 8.71
C PRO A 526 35.70 28.98 8.14
N ASP A 527 35.80 27.68 8.19
CA ASP A 527 34.71 26.81 7.75
C ASP A 527 33.48 26.89 8.67
N ILE A 528 32.34 26.42 8.17
CA ILE A 528 31.07 26.44 8.92
C ILE A 528 31.19 25.66 10.23
N GLY A 529 31.96 24.53 10.26
CA GLY A 529 32.17 23.76 11.48
C GLY A 529 32.87 24.55 12.56
N THR A 530 33.96 25.21 12.18
CA THR A 530 34.71 26.12 13.09
C THR A 530 33.83 27.28 13.60
N VAL A 531 33.05 27.89 12.70
CA VAL A 531 32.13 28.97 13.08
C VAL A 531 31.01 28.46 14.02
N LYS A 532 30.50 27.26 13.81
CA LYS A 532 29.55 26.63 14.72
C LYS A 532 30.12 26.42 16.12
N ASP A 533 31.37 25.98 16.23
CA ASP A 533 32.01 25.80 17.55
C ASP A 533 32.18 27.13 18.25
N TRP A 534 32.50 28.20 17.56
CA TRP A 534 32.56 29.54 18.11
C TRP A 534 31.17 30.05 18.58
N ILE A 535 30.14 29.80 17.77
CA ILE A 535 28.75 30.13 18.16
C ILE A 535 28.36 29.39 19.44
N ARG A 536 28.66 28.08 19.55
CA ARG A 536 28.40 27.32 20.80
C ARG A 536 29.09 27.94 22.01
N GLN A 537 30.36 28.29 21.86
CA GLN A 537 31.11 28.92 22.94
C GLN A 537 30.48 30.25 23.35
N ILE A 538 30.13 31.14 22.40
CA ILE A 538 29.52 32.42 22.66
C ILE A 538 28.13 32.28 23.28
N MET A 539 27.33 31.33 22.79
CA MET A 539 26.00 31.08 23.34
C MET A 539 26.04 30.42 24.73
N GLY A 540 27.12 29.73 25.08
CA GLY A 540 27.37 29.27 26.46
C GLY A 540 27.66 30.42 27.43
N GLU A 541 28.30 31.51 26.98
CA GLU A 541 28.58 32.72 27.77
C GLU A 541 27.38 33.69 27.78
N ALA A 542 26.63 33.77 26.67
CA ALA A 542 25.49 34.67 26.49
C ALA A 542 24.31 33.88 25.91
N PRO A 543 23.44 33.29 26.74
CA PRO A 543 22.38 32.37 26.30
C PRO A 543 21.28 33.01 25.44
N ALA A 544 21.24 34.35 25.36
CA ALA A 544 20.43 35.14 24.44
C ALA A 544 21.27 36.30 23.87
N ILE A 545 21.26 36.46 22.53
CA ILE A 545 22.02 37.49 21.83
C ILE A 545 21.38 37.81 20.47
N THR A 546 21.52 39.06 20.00
CA THR A 546 21.09 39.37 18.61
C THR A 546 22.06 38.77 17.59
N VAL A 547 21.56 38.49 16.37
CA VAL A 547 22.43 38.03 15.29
C VAL A 547 23.55 39.01 14.98
N SER A 548 23.30 40.33 15.06
CA SER A 548 24.35 41.36 14.95
C SER A 548 25.36 41.28 16.08
N GLY A 549 24.90 41.15 17.32
CA GLY A 549 25.80 41.03 18.48
C GLY A 549 26.62 39.73 18.47
N LEU A 550 26.05 38.65 17.97
CA LEU A 550 26.79 37.40 17.74
C LEU A 550 27.91 37.62 16.72
N LYS A 551 27.60 38.27 15.59
CA LYS A 551 28.59 38.63 14.57
C LYS A 551 29.71 39.49 15.12
N GLU A 552 29.38 40.52 15.86
CA GLU A 552 30.36 41.40 16.49
C GLU A 552 31.30 40.65 17.44
N LYS A 553 30.76 39.76 18.29
CA LYS A 553 31.58 38.92 19.18
C LYS A 553 32.46 37.91 18.44
N ILE A 554 31.98 37.36 17.32
CA ILE A 554 32.80 36.46 16.50
C ILE A 554 33.96 37.24 15.87
N VAL A 555 33.68 38.45 15.33
CA VAL A 555 34.71 39.27 14.68
C VAL A 555 35.72 39.77 15.74
N GLU A 556 35.26 40.15 16.92
CA GLU A 556 36.13 40.57 18.03
C GLU A 556 37.07 39.46 18.50
N LYS A 557 36.56 38.23 18.66
CA LYS A 557 37.37 37.11 19.17
C LYS A 557 38.22 36.41 18.10
N HIS A 558 37.79 36.38 16.84
CA HIS A 558 38.37 35.51 15.82
C HIS A 558 38.76 36.24 14.51
N GLY A 559 38.55 37.57 14.45
CA GLY A 559 38.88 38.38 13.27
C GLY A 559 37.72 38.43 12.25
N ASP A 560 38.00 38.98 11.06
CA ASP A 560 36.97 39.23 10.04
C ASP A 560 36.50 37.91 9.42
N VAL A 561 35.23 37.63 9.52
CA VAL A 561 34.54 36.46 9.05
C VAL A 561 33.41 36.85 8.13
N ALA A 562 33.30 36.18 6.98
CA ALA A 562 32.22 36.45 6.05
C ALA A 562 30.85 36.32 6.71
N SER A 563 30.06 37.38 6.65
CA SER A 563 28.72 37.47 7.32
C SER A 563 27.82 36.30 6.92
N ASN A 564 27.93 35.85 5.68
CA ASN A 564 27.16 34.73 5.16
C ASN A 564 27.50 33.38 5.83
N THR A 565 28.79 33.14 6.17
CA THR A 565 29.18 31.91 6.88
C THR A 565 28.60 31.88 8.30
N ILE A 566 28.52 33.04 8.94
CA ILE A 566 27.88 33.18 10.25
C ILE A 566 26.37 32.97 10.13
N PHE A 567 25.72 33.59 9.15
CA PHE A 567 24.29 33.46 8.93
C PHE A 567 23.85 32.02 8.59
N ASP A 568 24.60 31.32 7.73
CA ASP A 568 24.32 29.91 7.40
C ASP A 568 24.50 29.03 8.62
N SER A 569 25.49 29.27 9.45
CA SER A 569 25.70 28.55 10.70
C SER A 569 24.53 28.77 11.68
N VAL A 570 24.03 29.99 11.77
CA VAL A 570 22.85 30.36 12.59
C VAL A 570 21.59 29.64 12.06
N VAL A 571 21.35 29.68 10.73
CA VAL A 571 20.21 28.98 10.10
C VAL A 571 20.24 27.50 10.45
N GLN A 572 21.41 26.85 10.34
CA GLN A 572 21.54 25.43 10.71
C GLN A 572 21.24 25.17 12.18
N PHE A 573 21.73 25.99 13.09
CA PHE A 573 21.45 25.82 14.51
C PHE A 573 19.95 25.95 14.83
N VAL A 574 19.25 26.88 14.17
CA VAL A 574 17.81 27.06 14.35
C VAL A 574 17.02 25.90 13.70
N GLN A 575 17.40 25.46 12.52
CA GLN A 575 16.80 24.29 11.85
C GLN A 575 17.04 22.98 12.62
N ASP A 576 18.22 22.81 13.19
CA ASP A 576 18.55 21.66 14.05
C ASP A 576 17.90 21.74 15.44
N SER A 577 17.09 22.76 15.70
CA SER A 577 16.46 23.04 16.99
C SER A 577 17.44 23.21 18.14
N LYS A 578 18.71 23.52 17.88
CA LYS A 578 19.73 23.79 18.90
C LYS A 578 19.67 25.22 19.41
N LEU A 579 19.23 26.14 18.57
CA LEU A 579 18.87 27.48 18.92
C LEU A 579 17.45 27.80 18.50
N MET A 580 16.86 28.78 19.12
CA MET A 580 15.58 29.37 18.76
C MET A 580 15.79 30.81 18.38
N THR A 581 14.92 31.36 17.56
CA THR A 581 14.98 32.76 17.17
C THR A 581 13.62 33.42 17.31
N TYR A 582 13.64 34.69 17.64
CA TYR A 582 12.44 35.52 17.75
C TYR A 582 12.74 36.98 17.42
N LYS A 583 11.71 37.75 17.11
CA LYS A 583 11.80 39.22 16.95
C LYS A 583 11.41 39.89 18.26
N GLY A 584 12.37 40.55 18.92
CA GLY A 584 12.15 41.18 20.23
C GLY A 584 13.42 41.76 20.85
N ARG A 585 13.43 41.90 22.17
CA ARG A 585 14.59 42.35 22.97
C ARG A 585 15.30 41.15 23.58
N VAL A 586 16.62 41.22 23.74
CA VAL A 586 17.44 40.15 24.35
C VAL A 586 17.04 39.90 25.82
N ASP A 587 16.66 40.92 26.54
CA ASP A 587 16.25 40.93 27.96
C ASP A 587 14.73 40.78 28.19
N GLN A 588 13.97 40.45 27.13
CA GLN A 588 12.53 40.28 27.19
C GLN A 588 12.12 39.14 28.14
N GLU A 589 11.17 39.43 29.05
CA GLU A 589 10.61 38.43 29.98
C GLU A 589 9.31 37.85 29.47
N GLU A 590 8.53 38.60 28.69
CA GLU A 590 7.27 38.14 28.11
C GLU A 590 7.54 37.19 26.94
N THR A 591 6.70 36.15 26.81
CA THR A 591 6.78 35.19 25.71
C THR A 591 6.64 35.89 24.35
N PRO A 592 7.61 35.78 23.44
CA PRO A 592 7.53 36.37 22.11
C PRO A 592 6.35 35.80 21.32
N ALA A 593 5.72 36.60 20.48
CA ALA A 593 4.58 36.19 19.68
C ALA A 593 4.93 35.05 18.68
N ASN A 594 6.16 35.08 18.16
CA ASN A 594 6.65 34.08 17.19
C ASN A 594 8.06 33.64 17.59
N ILE A 595 8.17 32.40 18.06
CA ILE A 595 9.45 31.72 18.28
C ILE A 595 9.60 30.70 17.18
N ILE A 596 10.70 30.73 16.43
CA ILE A 596 11.00 29.89 15.30
C ILE A 596 12.11 28.91 15.66
N SER A 597 11.90 27.60 15.39
CA SER A 597 12.94 26.58 15.52
C SER A 597 12.52 25.31 14.76
N GLY A 598 13.45 24.46 14.41
CA GLY A 598 13.18 23.17 13.76
C GLY A 598 12.48 23.33 12.40
N ALA A 599 11.39 22.62 12.21
CA ALA A 599 10.64 22.62 10.94
C ALA A 599 10.11 24.00 10.56
N ASP A 600 9.75 24.84 11.54
CA ASP A 600 9.27 26.21 11.32
C ASP A 600 10.37 27.14 10.80
N ALA A 601 11.63 26.74 10.94
CA ALA A 601 12.80 27.51 10.46
C ALA A 601 13.17 27.19 9.00
N MET A 602 12.39 26.41 8.27
CA MET A 602 12.69 25.98 6.89
C MET A 602 12.94 27.16 5.93
N PHE A 603 12.25 28.29 6.16
CA PHE A 603 12.39 29.51 5.36
C PHE A 603 12.99 30.68 6.16
N PHE A 604 13.64 30.39 7.29
CA PHE A 604 14.23 31.42 8.14
C PHE A 604 15.43 32.05 7.45
N HIS A 605 15.41 33.39 7.36
CA HIS A 605 16.53 34.20 6.91
C HIS A 605 16.94 35.12 8.07
N PRO A 606 18.15 34.95 8.64
CA PRO A 606 18.60 35.77 9.76
C PRO A 606 18.71 37.24 9.38
N GLU A 607 18.02 38.10 10.17
CA GLU A 607 18.23 39.54 10.15
C GLU A 607 19.07 39.94 11.36
N GLY A 608 19.87 40.98 11.24
CA GLY A 608 20.74 41.41 12.34
C GLY A 608 20.01 41.71 13.67
N LYS A 609 18.71 42.03 13.60
CA LYS A 609 17.86 42.32 14.77
C LYS A 609 17.21 41.10 15.40
N ASP A 610 17.26 39.95 14.71
CA ASP A 610 16.71 38.73 15.27
C ASP A 610 17.48 38.32 16.51
N VAL A 611 16.79 37.88 17.54
CA VAL A 611 17.40 37.42 18.79
C VAL A 611 17.49 35.92 18.76
N LEU A 612 18.68 35.38 18.95
CA LEU A 612 18.98 34.01 19.17
C LEU A 612 18.93 33.67 20.63
N ILE A 613 18.34 32.58 21.02
CA ILE A 613 18.25 32.12 22.39
C ILE A 613 18.47 30.63 22.47
N THR A 614 19.17 30.17 23.50
CA THR A 614 19.29 28.76 23.78
C THR A 614 17.94 28.20 24.25
N ARG A 615 17.69 26.95 23.98
CA ARG A 615 16.47 26.27 24.43
C ARG A 615 16.37 26.24 25.96
N ALA A 616 17.50 26.02 26.63
CA ALA A 616 17.60 26.05 28.08
C ALA A 616 17.09 27.36 28.64
N HIS A 617 17.59 28.49 28.13
CA HIS A 617 17.21 29.80 28.60
C HIS A 617 15.77 30.20 28.27
N ALA A 618 15.26 29.78 27.09
CA ALA A 618 13.84 29.93 26.73
C ALA A 618 12.92 29.13 27.66
N SER A 619 13.37 27.96 28.09
CA SER A 619 12.65 27.11 29.06
C SER A 619 12.64 27.73 30.46
N GLU A 620 13.79 28.26 30.92
CA GLU A 620 13.89 28.99 32.20
C GLU A 620 12.95 30.21 32.26
N LYS A 621 12.79 30.91 31.13
CA LYS A 621 11.84 32.01 30.97
C LYS A 621 10.38 31.56 30.83
N GLY A 622 10.10 30.27 30.79
CA GLY A 622 8.74 29.72 30.64
C GLY A 622 8.11 29.95 29.29
N TRP A 623 8.91 30.19 28.21
CA TRP A 623 8.41 30.49 26.87
C TRP A 623 8.02 29.25 26.07
N LEU A 624 8.53 28.11 26.48
CA LEU A 624 8.32 26.82 25.79
C LEU A 624 7.08 26.14 26.35
N VAL A 625 5.89 26.59 25.94
CA VAL A 625 4.56 26.04 26.25
C VAL A 625 4.01 26.42 27.62
N LYS A 626 2.89 27.15 27.67
CA LYS A 626 2.13 27.40 28.91
C LYS A 626 1.65 26.05 29.48
N GLY A 627 2.23 25.62 30.62
CA GLY A 627 1.85 24.42 31.33
C GLY A 627 2.78 23.21 31.08
N ALA A 628 3.72 23.28 30.15
CA ALA A 628 4.70 22.23 29.95
C ALA A 628 5.97 22.45 30.75
N ARG A 629 6.48 21.42 31.41
CA ARG A 629 7.82 21.44 32.00
C ARG A 629 8.80 20.92 30.95
N GLY A 630 9.67 21.81 30.47
CA GLY A 630 10.85 21.45 29.70
C GLY A 630 11.93 20.91 30.63
N ILE A 631 12.48 19.76 30.31
CA ILE A 631 13.68 19.23 30.96
C ILE A 631 14.76 19.26 29.88
N ASP A 632 15.69 20.19 30.06
CA ASP A 632 16.85 20.28 29.19
C ASP A 632 17.95 19.38 29.79
N LEU A 633 18.37 18.39 29.01
CA LEU A 633 19.44 17.47 29.36
C LEU A 633 20.69 17.76 28.51
N GLU A 634 20.90 19.01 28.14
CA GLU A 634 22.11 19.42 27.41
C GLU A 634 23.38 19.05 28.19
N GLY A 635 24.29 18.40 27.47
CA GLY A 635 25.61 18.08 27.95
C GLY A 635 25.92 16.59 28.03
N LYS A 636 27.17 16.29 28.38
CA LYS A 636 27.81 14.97 28.34
C LYS A 636 27.11 13.82 29.09
N ASN A 637 26.08 14.10 29.88
CA ASN A 637 25.41 13.10 30.71
C ASN A 637 23.91 12.92 30.41
N GLY A 638 23.32 13.74 29.53
CA GLY A 638 21.87 13.74 29.30
C GLY A 638 21.32 12.40 28.83
N ALA A 639 21.94 11.78 27.85
CA ALA A 639 21.55 10.48 27.36
C ALA A 639 21.81 9.34 28.38
N LYS A 640 22.88 9.42 29.16
CA LYS A 640 23.16 8.44 30.22
C LYS A 640 22.10 8.43 31.32
N VAL A 641 21.47 9.55 31.59
CA VAL A 641 20.41 9.69 32.60
C VAL A 641 19.05 9.32 32.00
N LEU A 642 18.77 9.82 30.81
CA LEU A 642 17.43 9.69 30.21
C LEU A 642 17.14 8.30 29.67
N LEU A 643 18.09 7.64 29.01
CA LEU A 643 17.87 6.32 28.39
C LEU A 643 17.43 5.23 29.37
N PRO A 644 18.03 5.08 30.56
CA PRO A 644 17.56 4.13 31.57
C PRO A 644 16.14 4.44 32.06
N LEU A 645 15.75 5.72 32.07
CA LEU A 645 14.41 6.16 32.48
C LEU A 645 13.39 5.92 31.38
N LEU A 646 13.75 6.13 30.11
CA LEU A 646 12.89 5.84 28.96
C LEU A 646 12.54 4.36 28.85
N ARG A 647 13.43 3.45 29.22
CA ARG A 647 13.16 2.01 29.31
C ARG A 647 12.02 1.68 30.28
N ARG A 648 11.87 2.48 31.33
CA ARG A 648 10.87 2.35 32.38
C ARG A 648 9.63 3.21 32.13
N ILE A 649 9.60 3.98 31.05
CA ILE A 649 8.56 4.98 30.77
C ILE A 649 7.15 4.37 30.82
N GLY A 650 6.95 3.18 30.24
CA GLY A 650 5.67 2.50 30.25
C GLY A 650 5.18 2.15 31.65
N SER A 651 6.08 1.69 32.55
CA SER A 651 5.76 1.36 33.93
C SER A 651 5.51 2.60 34.80
N LEU A 652 6.18 3.71 34.50
CA LEU A 652 6.03 4.97 35.22
C LEU A 652 4.72 5.67 34.86
N TYR A 653 4.31 5.64 33.60
CA TYR A 653 3.02 6.17 33.17
C TYR A 653 1.84 5.33 33.70
N ALA A 654 2.00 4.03 33.88
CA ALA A 654 0.96 3.17 34.45
C ALA A 654 0.65 3.49 35.93
N ARG A 655 1.53 4.22 36.63
CA ARG A 655 1.39 4.52 38.07
C ARG A 655 0.63 5.81 38.39
N GLY A 656 0.27 6.63 37.43
CA GLY A 656 -0.52 7.74 37.85
C GLY A 656 -0.56 9.03 37.07
N GLY A 657 -0.92 9.03 35.85
CA GLY A 657 -1.35 10.31 35.30
C GLY A 657 -1.37 10.37 33.79
N ALA A 658 -2.42 10.95 33.26
CA ALA A 658 -2.54 11.29 31.86
C ALA A 658 -1.65 12.50 31.54
N SER A 659 -0.38 12.29 31.25
CA SER A 659 0.53 13.33 30.75
C SER A 659 0.98 12.97 29.35
N THR A 660 0.97 13.96 28.46
CA THR A 660 1.41 13.80 27.06
C THR A 660 2.87 14.25 26.95
N VAL A 661 3.70 13.45 26.29
CA VAL A 661 5.04 13.87 25.88
C VAL A 661 4.89 14.75 24.65
N ASN A 662 5.10 16.05 24.81
CA ASN A 662 4.97 17.01 23.71
C ASN A 662 6.14 16.87 22.72
N THR A 663 7.35 16.78 23.25
CA THR A 663 8.55 16.56 22.43
C THR A 663 9.57 15.75 23.21
N LEU A 664 10.10 14.73 22.58
CA LEU A 664 11.32 14.03 22.98
C LEU A 664 12.24 14.01 21.76
N ASP A 665 13.43 14.57 21.89
CA ASP A 665 14.46 14.59 20.84
C ASP A 665 15.77 14.05 21.44
N LEU A 666 16.22 12.92 20.90
CA LEU A 666 17.51 12.32 21.22
C LEU A 666 18.38 12.41 19.98
N THR A 667 19.46 13.16 20.06
CA THR A 667 20.38 13.41 18.94
C THR A 667 21.74 12.82 19.20
N ASP A 668 22.47 12.57 18.11
CA ASP A 668 23.86 12.10 18.13
C ASP A 668 24.10 10.80 18.94
N LEU A 669 23.08 9.92 19.01
CA LEU A 669 23.25 8.58 19.55
C LEU A 669 24.13 7.76 18.60
N THR A 670 25.32 7.36 19.06
CA THR A 670 26.24 6.55 18.25
C THR A 670 25.93 5.08 18.38
N LEU A 671 25.83 4.36 17.26
CA LEU A 671 25.57 2.92 17.25
C LEU A 671 26.87 2.13 17.45
N THR A 672 26.79 1.01 18.17
CA THR A 672 27.95 0.15 18.50
C THR A 672 28.68 -0.42 17.28
N LYS A 673 27.96 -0.56 16.14
CA LYS A 673 28.52 -1.04 14.88
C LYS A 673 28.84 0.08 13.87
N GLY A 674 28.79 1.34 14.31
CA GLY A 674 29.00 2.52 13.48
C GLY A 674 27.70 3.16 12.98
N GLY A 675 27.71 4.48 12.82
CA GLY A 675 26.54 5.29 12.47
C GLY A 675 25.97 6.06 13.64
N SER A 676 25.06 6.98 13.37
CA SER A 676 24.36 7.79 14.37
C SER A 676 22.85 7.58 14.27
N LEU A 677 22.16 7.62 15.39
CA LEU A 677 20.71 7.53 15.50
C LEU A 677 20.16 8.84 16.08
N ARG A 678 19.09 9.33 15.51
CA ARG A 678 18.26 10.40 16.06
C ARG A 678 16.84 9.86 16.29
N ILE A 679 16.24 10.19 17.41
CA ILE A 679 14.85 9.85 17.72
C ILE A 679 14.11 11.11 18.06
N THR A 680 13.05 11.41 17.32
CA THR A 680 12.18 12.55 17.59
C THR A 680 10.75 12.04 17.75
N LEU A 681 10.15 12.30 18.90
CA LEU A 681 8.75 11.99 19.20
C LEU A 681 8.02 13.29 19.51
N THR A 682 6.85 13.49 18.92
CA THR A 682 6.03 14.67 19.13
C THR A 682 4.60 14.28 19.48
N ASN A 683 4.04 14.95 20.49
CA ASN A 683 2.65 14.79 20.93
C ASN A 683 2.25 13.33 21.20
N VAL A 684 3.09 12.58 21.91
CA VAL A 684 2.88 11.17 22.19
C VAL A 684 1.96 10.98 23.39
N PRO A 685 0.79 10.35 23.22
CA PRO A 685 -0.13 10.10 24.32
C PRO A 685 0.42 9.01 25.27
N PRO A 686 -0.01 8.99 26.54
CA PRO A 686 0.48 8.05 27.55
C PRO A 686 0.33 6.58 27.15
N GLU A 687 -0.71 6.25 26.42
CA GLU A 687 -0.99 4.85 25.97
C GLU A 687 0.08 4.34 24.99
N THR A 688 0.55 5.19 24.09
CA THR A 688 1.61 4.87 23.13
C THR A 688 2.98 4.75 23.80
N LEU A 689 3.23 5.49 24.88
CA LEU A 689 4.49 5.45 25.60
C LEU A 689 4.76 4.08 26.27
N LYS A 690 3.72 3.32 26.58
CA LYS A 690 3.88 1.94 27.09
C LYS A 690 4.54 1.03 26.05
N ALA A 691 4.11 1.10 24.81
CA ALA A 691 4.69 0.32 23.71
C ALA A 691 6.12 0.77 23.33
N LEU A 692 6.43 2.04 23.52
CA LEU A 692 7.77 2.59 23.25
C LEU A 692 8.82 2.16 24.28
N GLY A 693 8.42 1.71 25.47
CA GLY A 693 9.35 1.19 26.49
C GLY A 693 10.19 0.02 25.97
N GLU A 694 9.59 -0.92 25.24
CA GLU A 694 10.28 -2.05 24.62
C GLU A 694 11.25 -1.58 23.52
N LEU A 695 10.85 -0.60 22.72
CA LEU A 695 11.72 0.00 21.70
C LEU A 695 12.97 0.64 22.32
N PHE A 696 12.82 1.38 23.40
CA PHE A 696 13.95 2.01 24.10
C PHE A 696 14.89 0.98 24.76
N GLU A 697 14.37 -0.18 25.14
CA GLU A 697 15.20 -1.28 25.64
C GLU A 697 16.11 -1.85 24.54
N VAL A 698 15.57 -2.02 23.33
CA VAL A 698 16.35 -2.45 22.16
C VAL A 698 17.40 -1.40 21.80
N ILE A 699 17.02 -0.12 21.78
CA ILE A 699 17.91 0.99 21.44
C ILE A 699 19.08 1.08 22.44
N ASP A 700 18.83 0.96 23.72
CA ASP A 700 19.89 0.98 24.76
C ASP A 700 20.93 -0.15 24.56
N GLY A 701 20.51 -1.27 23.99
CA GLY A 701 21.40 -2.39 23.67
C GLY A 701 22.31 -2.17 22.45
N ILE A 702 21.97 -1.27 21.55
CA ILE A 702 22.70 -1.06 20.29
C ILE A 702 23.46 0.26 20.21
N ILE A 703 23.32 1.16 21.18
CA ILE A 703 24.05 2.42 21.24
C ILE A 703 25.33 2.31 22.08
N THR A 704 26.36 3.07 21.68
CA THR A 704 27.52 3.30 22.54
C THR A 704 27.13 4.36 23.59
N LYS A 705 27.52 4.16 24.82
CA LYS A 705 27.35 5.15 25.90
C LYS A 705 28.35 6.31 25.71
N ASP A 706 28.30 6.95 24.54
CA ASP A 706 29.17 8.04 24.16
C ASP A 706 28.73 9.33 24.85
N GLU A 707 29.70 10.16 25.20
CA GLU A 707 29.50 11.41 25.93
C GLU A 707 28.92 12.56 25.07
N ARG A 708 28.65 12.30 23.77
CA ARG A 708 28.19 13.32 22.81
C ARG A 708 26.67 13.37 22.60
N ALA A 709 25.94 12.39 23.14
CA ALA A 709 24.49 12.32 22.92
C ALA A 709 23.77 13.43 23.67
N GLU A 710 22.98 14.21 22.93
CA GLU A 710 22.13 15.26 23.45
C GLU A 710 20.68 14.77 23.54
N ALA A 711 19.97 15.15 24.60
CA ALA A 711 18.58 14.78 24.80
C ALA A 711 17.77 16.00 25.21
N TYR A 712 16.56 16.14 24.63
CA TYR A 712 15.59 17.15 24.98
C TYR A 712 14.22 16.52 25.19
N LEU A 713 13.54 16.85 26.28
CA LEU A 713 12.24 16.32 26.63
C LEU A 713 11.32 17.42 27.15
N THR A 714 10.12 17.54 26.57
CA THR A 714 9.04 18.38 27.03
C THR A 714 7.81 17.56 27.33
N ILE A 715 7.27 17.65 28.55
CA ILE A 715 6.08 16.93 28.99
C ILE A 715 5.05 17.93 29.45
N ASP A 716 3.79 17.75 29.04
CA ASP A 716 2.66 18.48 29.57
C ASP A 716 2.21 17.84 30.89
N ASP A 717 2.58 18.41 32.00
CA ASP A 717 2.20 17.97 33.34
C ASP A 717 1.57 19.15 34.14
N PRO A 718 0.33 19.52 33.79
CA PRO A 718 -0.32 20.71 34.38
C PRO A 718 -0.57 20.57 35.90
N LYS A 719 -0.49 19.36 36.45
CA LYS A 719 -0.74 19.06 37.87
C LYS A 719 0.54 18.81 38.69
N ASP A 720 1.73 18.86 38.05
CA ASP A 720 3.02 18.57 38.65
C ASP A 720 3.09 17.20 39.37
N LYS A 721 2.46 16.20 38.80
CA LYS A 721 2.29 14.88 39.42
C LYS A 721 2.80 13.74 38.56
N CYS A 722 3.39 13.98 37.39
CA CYS A 722 3.89 12.94 36.55
C CYS A 722 5.10 12.24 37.20
N PRO A 723 5.01 10.95 37.57
CA PRO A 723 6.10 10.21 38.23
C PRO A 723 7.38 10.18 37.39
N PHE A 724 7.24 10.19 36.06
CA PHE A 724 8.37 10.19 35.14
C PHE A 724 9.16 11.49 35.21
N VAL A 725 8.49 12.66 35.27
CA VAL A 725 9.13 13.97 35.45
C VAL A 725 9.87 14.01 36.76
N GLN A 726 9.25 13.53 37.85
CA GLN A 726 9.87 13.50 39.19
C GLN A 726 11.11 12.60 39.23
N GLU A 727 11.07 11.43 38.59
CA GLU A 727 12.24 10.52 38.51
C GLU A 727 13.41 11.13 37.72
N ILE A 728 13.13 11.82 36.59
CA ILE A 728 14.18 12.55 35.85
C ILE A 728 14.78 13.64 36.70
N GLN A 729 13.96 14.45 37.36
CA GLN A 729 14.43 15.53 38.22
C GLN A 729 15.29 14.99 39.38
N ASN A 730 14.92 13.88 39.96
CA ASN A 730 15.70 13.25 41.05
C ASN A 730 17.01 12.66 40.51
N GLY A 731 17.00 11.98 39.36
CA GLY A 731 18.22 11.47 38.74
C GLY A 731 19.21 12.55 38.29
N LEU A 732 18.73 13.77 38.02
CA LEU A 732 19.59 14.93 37.73
C LEU A 732 20.17 15.59 38.99
N LYS A 733 19.48 15.46 40.14
CA LYS A 733 19.95 16.01 41.44
C LYS A 733 20.98 15.12 42.14
N GLU A 734 21.00 13.84 41.88
CA GLU A 734 21.93 12.85 42.47
C GLU A 734 23.31 12.85 41.79
N LYS A 735 23.57 13.69 40.82
CA LYS A 735 24.87 13.86 40.13
C LYS A 735 25.31 15.31 40.17
#